data_06027c0221543bc439eac84cb20375dc
#
_entry.id   06027c0221543bc439eac84cb20375dc
#
_cell.length_a   1.000
_cell.length_b   1.000
_cell.length_c   1.000
_cell.angle_alpha   90.00
_cell.angle_beta   90.00
_cell.angle_gamma   90.00
#
_symmetry.space_group_name_H-M   'P 1'
#
loop_
_entity.id
_entity.type
_entity.pdbx_description
1 polymer ?
#
loop_
_entity_poly.entity_id
_entity_poly.type
_entity_poly.pdbx_seq_one_letter_code
_entity_poly.pdbx_strand_id
1 'polypeptide(L)'
;GETIGAVMTGCSVNGTESVNGTDYSGGFIGRASNAVVAGALDHLGIQIADFPVNTVMLGCSINGSANVSATGGSGKESGYAGGFIGEMRNSYAVDCSISSLGTVSGKDYTGGFAGIATLGDVADIDESQGLLVIVKDLLTGLLNGKFTNMDLLNLVGLRPSVISGCTIAGDNISVTANGKNAGGLVGYAGAVQVSNTSELADGSKSTTKALNRVLAKNSISYSFNEHSNSITASESMSVSATENAGGILGYAKMTSVSDVLGGTVTAADYMRFECKDCSVNGGSLGLTVTASDKENGRAGGAIGYGTGGEVRKISVTNLNSVTAGKCAGGFAGYFGSGTLANVGGIKLLGLPLLKIDSLLSVGQMIETFTVDSTVSGVSSGYSVFTGNEKGYSGGFIGECISGRARDTKISNLKTVTASATSGKAGGFAGFAKAGDALSAGDSTTSKLTGIELENLLGVVSALRPEFNNTSIAYVSNGSDPQVSADMAGGFLGEGQAVDINYGNNNSGFKADTDTNSSSNGSTGEKNSEEADFISAVTNSENETTEGETGAIATTNITGLSYIKGTSYAGGFAGRLMPGDVAQTGSIKLLGLLNVNQLLSVMDVAYPRISDSSIEGNNLVVTASGKNDDVALGDAGGYIGNGKAVMVKNSDVTNVKEVTAPYHAGGYIGIMRSGSAAEAGDATGDLLNSVLGKILSLKELASVLQAASSKITNCKVAGTADGLTVTADNGFENAEGYAGGFVGEMQSGHVDNSANAVDSGKGTAVENLLKVEGLRYAGGFGGLVKAGAVATIGAESSILTKVVDLTGLLSLVNAFVPVISNASVNSVEKGFTVTVTVTGTLEKDSTNDADAGSAGGFIGCGTGVQISNSDVNKLQHTGVSEPKNLQQEDGSSYYGNDSAYAVNGYRYAGGYIGKAAMGSTAAIGGASVLDHVLSTTGLLSALTVVASDRKSTRL
;
A
#
# COMPACT_ATOMS: atom_id res chain seq x y z
N GLY A 1 32.19 25.77 12.37
CA GLY A 1 32.78 25.29 13.62
C GLY A 1 31.85 24.30 14.34
N GLU A 2 32.35 23.72 15.40
CA GLU A 2 31.59 22.85 16.29
C GLU A 2 31.04 23.67 17.47
N THR A 3 29.83 23.39 17.90
CA THR A 3 29.14 24.02 19.01
C THR A 3 28.53 22.98 19.92
N ILE A 4 28.83 23.02 21.20
CA ILE A 4 28.35 22.06 22.20
C ILE A 4 27.64 22.86 23.30
N GLY A 5 26.33 22.63 23.49
CA GLY A 5 25.55 23.22 24.56
C GLY A 5 25.48 24.73 24.54
N ALA A 6 25.35 25.35 23.38
CA ALA A 6 25.27 26.82 23.23
C ALA A 6 23.83 27.29 22.96
N VAL A 7 23.51 28.51 23.43
CA VAL A 7 22.22 29.15 23.11
C VAL A 7 22.50 30.43 22.28
N MET A 8 21.86 30.48 21.10
CA MET A 8 21.98 31.56 20.14
C MET A 8 20.60 32.13 19.82
N THR A 9 20.43 33.44 19.95
CA THR A 9 19.14 34.10 19.68
C THR A 9 19.33 35.29 18.78
N GLY A 10 18.54 35.37 17.70
CA GLY A 10 18.55 36.50 16.77
C GLY A 10 19.92 36.76 16.09
N CYS A 11 20.77 35.73 16.00
CA CYS A 11 22.07 35.83 15.35
C CYS A 11 21.93 35.76 13.84
N SER A 12 22.71 36.55 13.10
CA SER A 12 22.67 36.55 11.64
C SER A 12 24.04 36.45 10.99
N VAL A 13 24.05 35.76 9.83
CA VAL A 13 25.19 35.74 8.90
C VAL A 13 24.74 36.49 7.64
N ASN A 14 25.46 37.56 7.29
CA ASN A 14 25.08 38.42 6.17
C ASN A 14 26.14 38.43 5.08
N GLY A 15 25.72 38.28 3.82
CA GLY A 15 26.58 38.38 2.66
C GLY A 15 27.56 37.22 2.45
N THR A 16 27.22 36.01 2.94
CA THR A 16 28.05 34.84 2.74
C THR A 16 27.85 34.29 1.33
N GLU A 17 28.90 34.23 0.53
CA GLU A 17 28.88 33.66 -0.82
C GLU A 17 29.11 32.13 -0.81
N SER A 18 30.06 31.66 -0.01
CA SER A 18 30.37 30.23 0.06
C SER A 18 30.91 29.76 1.41
N VAL A 19 30.59 28.54 1.82
CA VAL A 19 31.14 27.86 2.99
C VAL A 19 31.61 26.46 2.54
N ASN A 20 32.89 26.19 2.74
CA ASN A 20 33.50 24.92 2.33
C ASN A 20 34.19 24.22 3.51
N GLY A 21 34.02 22.93 3.62
CA GLY A 21 34.68 22.07 4.60
C GLY A 21 34.89 20.67 4.09
N THR A 22 35.57 19.84 4.90
CA THR A 22 35.80 18.43 4.54
C THR A 22 34.69 17.57 5.11
N ASP A 23 34.48 17.57 6.42
CA ASP A 23 33.57 16.63 7.06
C ASP A 23 32.20 17.24 7.36
N TYR A 24 32.17 18.42 7.96
CA TYR A 24 30.95 19.11 8.37
C TYR A 24 30.91 20.52 7.84
N SER A 25 29.95 20.86 7.02
CA SER A 25 29.76 22.21 6.49
C SER A 25 28.33 22.68 6.69
N GLY A 26 28.18 23.85 7.30
CA GLY A 26 26.90 24.52 7.48
C GLY A 26 27.06 26.01 7.29
N GLY A 27 26.11 26.67 6.63
CA GLY A 27 26.13 28.10 6.40
C GLY A 27 26.13 28.92 7.71
N PHE A 28 25.59 28.34 8.78
CA PHE A 28 25.58 28.95 10.12
C PHE A 28 26.48 28.18 11.10
N ILE A 29 26.33 26.83 11.20
CA ILE A 29 27.14 25.98 12.10
C ILE A 29 27.58 24.70 11.33
N GLY A 30 28.86 24.31 11.46
CA GLY A 30 29.34 23.04 10.92
C GLY A 30 28.74 21.85 11.68
N ARG A 31 28.84 21.83 13.00
CA ARG A 31 28.31 20.76 13.88
C ARG A 31 27.67 21.37 15.13
N ALA A 32 26.45 20.97 15.45
CA ALA A 32 25.73 21.34 16.68
C ALA A 32 25.43 20.06 17.50
N SER A 33 25.83 20.05 18.76
CA SER A 33 25.61 18.90 19.64
C SER A 33 25.24 19.33 21.07
N ASN A 34 24.86 18.38 21.90
CA ASN A 34 24.57 18.59 23.31
C ASN A 34 25.77 18.25 24.20
N ALA A 35 25.79 18.84 25.40
CA ALA A 35 26.75 18.48 26.47
C ALA A 35 26.23 17.25 27.25
N VAL A 36 26.67 16.08 26.90
CA VAL A 36 26.12 14.80 27.39
C VAL A 36 26.21 14.65 28.93
N VAL A 37 27.35 14.96 29.52
CA VAL A 37 27.58 14.80 30.99
C VAL A 37 26.73 15.74 31.81
N ALA A 38 26.56 17.00 31.37
CA ALA A 38 25.73 17.97 32.07
C ALA A 38 24.22 17.59 31.98
N GLY A 39 23.79 16.96 30.88
CA GLY A 39 22.42 16.52 30.71
C GLY A 39 22.01 15.42 31.66
N ALA A 40 22.81 14.38 31.82
CA ALA A 40 22.53 13.26 32.72
C ALA A 40 22.43 13.74 34.19
N LEU A 41 23.25 14.66 34.60
CA LEU A 41 23.28 15.19 35.97
C LEU A 41 22.15 16.18 36.23
N ASP A 42 21.74 17.00 35.24
CA ASP A 42 20.60 17.92 35.34
C ASP A 42 19.27 17.17 35.56
N HIS A 43 19.11 16.01 34.92
CA HIS A 43 17.96 15.13 35.14
C HIS A 43 17.91 14.48 36.53
N LEU A 44 19.07 14.26 37.16
CA LEU A 44 19.16 13.80 38.54
C LEU A 44 18.93 14.91 39.54
N GLY A 45 18.64 16.14 39.10
CA GLY A 45 18.51 17.32 39.98
C GLY A 45 19.86 17.80 40.51
N ILE A 46 20.98 17.31 39.97
CA ILE A 46 22.32 17.75 40.36
C ILE A 46 22.69 18.91 39.43
N GLN A 47 22.50 20.15 39.88
CA GLN A 47 22.87 21.33 39.11
C GLN A 47 24.41 21.46 39.03
N ILE A 48 24.99 21.11 37.90
CA ILE A 48 26.36 21.41 37.58
C ILE A 48 26.40 22.61 36.65
N ALA A 49 26.66 23.76 37.20
CA ALA A 49 26.99 25.01 36.55
C ALA A 49 26.05 25.47 35.40
N ASP A 50 26.00 26.75 35.12
CA ASP A 50 25.12 27.46 34.21
C ASP A 50 25.27 27.20 32.70
N PHE A 51 25.69 25.98 32.28
CA PHE A 51 25.85 25.62 30.87
C PHE A 51 24.55 25.08 30.27
N PRO A 52 24.15 25.58 29.10
CA PRO A 52 23.06 24.97 28.36
C PRO A 52 23.43 23.52 27.95
N VAL A 53 22.50 22.56 28.16
CA VAL A 53 22.73 21.15 27.86
C VAL A 53 22.59 20.90 26.37
N ASN A 54 21.66 21.56 25.73
CA ASN A 54 21.37 21.44 24.30
C ASN A 54 21.85 22.68 23.55
N THR A 55 22.35 22.51 22.34
CA THR A 55 22.53 23.63 21.43
C THR A 55 21.15 24.11 20.94
N VAL A 56 20.87 25.39 21.17
CA VAL A 56 19.58 26.01 20.84
C VAL A 56 19.79 27.24 19.98
N MET A 57 19.11 27.31 18.85
CA MET A 57 19.10 28.41 17.90
C MET A 57 17.68 28.94 17.75
N LEU A 58 17.45 30.18 18.10
CA LEU A 58 16.14 30.86 18.05
C LEU A 58 16.21 32.10 17.18
N GLY A 59 15.39 32.14 16.12
CA GLY A 59 15.30 33.28 15.22
C GLY A 59 16.63 33.65 14.56
N CYS A 60 17.50 32.68 14.32
CA CYS A 60 18.78 32.89 13.66
C CYS A 60 18.65 32.85 12.13
N SER A 61 19.46 33.67 11.42
CA SER A 61 19.27 33.79 9.97
C SER A 61 20.55 33.81 9.16
N ILE A 62 20.44 33.37 7.92
CA ILE A 62 21.43 33.58 6.86
C ILE A 62 20.80 34.48 5.82
N ASN A 63 21.39 35.69 5.63
CA ASN A 63 20.91 36.69 4.70
C ASN A 63 21.93 36.85 3.55
N GLY A 64 21.57 36.49 2.35
CA GLY A 64 22.40 36.50 1.15
C GLY A 64 22.53 35.12 0.50
N SER A 65 23.22 35.09 -0.65
CA SER A 65 23.43 33.86 -1.38
C SER A 65 24.34 32.91 -0.60
N ALA A 66 23.83 31.79 -0.19
CA ALA A 66 24.58 30.78 0.55
C ALA A 66 24.82 29.52 -0.34
N ASN A 67 26.09 29.28 -0.68
CA ASN A 67 26.54 28.03 -1.27
C ASN A 67 27.36 27.26 -0.22
N VAL A 68 27.00 26.02 0.04
CA VAL A 68 27.66 25.20 1.06
C VAL A 68 28.18 23.91 0.49
N SER A 69 29.44 23.57 0.74
CA SER A 69 30.00 22.31 0.29
C SER A 69 30.76 21.55 1.38
N ALA A 70 30.67 20.22 1.35
CA ALA A 70 31.43 19.31 2.19
C ALA A 70 31.98 18.16 1.32
N THR A 71 33.29 18.14 1.11
CA THR A 71 33.95 17.24 0.14
C THR A 71 34.08 15.79 0.64
N GLY A 72 33.99 15.58 1.94
CA GLY A 72 34.19 14.30 2.61
C GLY A 72 35.64 13.89 2.73
N GLY A 73 36.03 13.34 3.89
CA GLY A 73 37.35 12.75 4.13
C GLY A 73 37.42 11.30 3.63
N SER A 74 38.51 10.61 3.97
CA SER A 74 38.73 9.18 3.68
C SER A 74 38.01 8.22 4.63
N GLY A 75 37.21 8.76 5.59
CA GLY A 75 36.43 7.97 6.56
C GLY A 75 35.23 7.24 5.94
N LYS A 76 34.64 6.32 6.68
CA LYS A 76 33.48 5.51 6.23
C LYS A 76 32.28 6.38 5.86
N GLU A 77 31.95 7.39 6.68
CA GLU A 77 30.89 8.37 6.41
C GLU A 77 31.44 9.75 6.68
N SER A 78 31.28 10.66 5.75
CA SER A 78 31.87 12.00 5.81
C SER A 78 31.27 12.92 4.76
N GLY A 79 31.54 14.23 4.90
CA GLY A 79 31.05 15.23 3.94
C GLY A 79 29.57 15.53 4.13
N TYR A 80 29.20 15.96 5.33
CA TYR A 80 27.83 16.34 5.69
C TYR A 80 27.64 17.83 5.45
N ALA A 81 26.79 18.19 4.49
CA ALA A 81 26.51 19.55 4.12
C ALA A 81 25.07 19.96 4.44
N GLY A 82 24.91 21.07 5.14
CA GLY A 82 23.62 21.68 5.38
C GLY A 82 23.63 23.17 5.05
N GLY A 83 22.59 23.67 4.40
CA GLY A 83 22.48 25.10 4.13
C GLY A 83 22.58 25.95 5.40
N PHE A 84 22.08 25.43 6.54
CA PHE A 84 22.19 26.05 7.86
C PHE A 84 23.17 25.30 8.77
N ILE A 85 23.02 23.97 8.92
CA ILE A 85 23.80 23.15 9.85
C ILE A 85 24.31 21.89 9.14
N GLY A 86 25.59 21.58 9.22
CA GLY A 86 26.16 20.35 8.65
C GLY A 86 25.66 19.10 9.38
N GLU A 87 25.83 19.09 10.72
CA GLU A 87 25.33 18.02 11.59
C GLU A 87 24.63 18.61 12.82
N MET A 88 23.46 18.05 13.16
CA MET A 88 22.64 18.43 14.29
C MET A 88 22.33 17.20 15.13
N ARG A 89 22.79 17.22 16.40
CA ARG A 89 22.55 16.12 17.37
C ARG A 89 21.91 16.68 18.63
N ASN A 90 20.73 16.20 19.00
CA ASN A 90 20.01 16.62 20.19
C ASN A 90 20.01 18.16 20.35
N SER A 91 19.70 18.85 19.28
CA SER A 91 19.76 20.31 19.19
C SER A 91 18.45 20.87 18.67
N TYR A 92 18.20 22.16 18.94
CA TYR A 92 16.95 22.81 18.58
C TYR A 92 17.21 23.98 17.63
N ALA A 93 16.54 23.99 16.48
CA ALA A 93 16.48 25.12 15.56
C ALA A 93 15.02 25.58 15.45
N VAL A 94 14.74 26.79 15.93
CA VAL A 94 13.37 27.32 15.98
C VAL A 94 13.33 28.68 15.32
N ASP A 95 12.39 28.92 14.40
CA ASP A 95 12.22 30.15 13.64
C ASP A 95 13.52 30.63 12.93
N CYS A 96 14.33 29.69 12.48
CA CYS A 96 15.57 30.00 11.76
C CYS A 96 15.30 30.11 10.25
N SER A 97 16.07 30.97 9.55
CA SER A 97 15.81 31.22 8.14
C SER A 97 17.04 31.30 7.25
N ILE A 98 16.87 30.91 5.98
CA ILE A 98 17.81 31.18 4.90
C ILE A 98 17.06 31.94 3.81
N SER A 99 17.47 33.18 3.53
CA SER A 99 16.74 34.04 2.59
C SER A 99 17.07 33.84 1.11
N SER A 100 18.23 33.28 0.81
CA SER A 100 18.67 33.03 -0.58
C SER A 100 19.62 31.83 -0.64
N LEU A 101 19.06 30.64 -0.56
CA LEU A 101 19.84 29.40 -0.71
C LEU A 101 20.13 29.14 -2.20
N GLY A 102 21.41 28.91 -2.52
CA GLY A 102 21.85 28.46 -3.85
C GLY A 102 22.09 26.95 -3.88
N THR A 103 23.38 26.57 -3.85
CA THR A 103 23.81 25.17 -3.95
C THR A 103 24.28 24.63 -2.60
N VAL A 104 23.76 23.47 -2.21
CA VAL A 104 24.31 22.68 -1.10
C VAL A 104 24.80 21.34 -1.68
N SER A 105 26.09 21.05 -1.49
CA SER A 105 26.71 19.83 -2.02
C SER A 105 27.50 19.10 -0.96
N GLY A 106 27.17 17.83 -0.73
CA GLY A 106 27.88 16.96 0.21
C GLY A 106 28.32 15.64 -0.43
N LYS A 107 29.18 14.90 0.27
CA LYS A 107 29.53 13.56 -0.15
C LYS A 107 28.42 12.58 0.21
N ASP A 108 28.15 12.37 1.51
CA ASP A 108 27.23 11.32 1.95
C ASP A 108 25.84 11.85 2.33
N TYR A 109 25.75 12.95 3.08
CA TYR A 109 24.48 13.49 3.56
C TYR A 109 24.35 14.97 3.30
N THR A 110 23.31 15.39 2.60
CA THR A 110 23.12 16.78 2.22
C THR A 110 21.70 17.23 2.48
N GLY A 111 21.54 18.36 3.17
CA GLY A 111 20.23 18.98 3.42
C GLY A 111 20.21 20.46 3.10
N GLY A 112 19.10 20.95 2.59
CA GLY A 112 18.93 22.41 2.40
C GLY A 112 19.00 23.17 3.71
N PHE A 113 18.59 22.55 4.84
CA PHE A 113 18.77 23.10 6.19
C PHE A 113 19.86 22.34 6.96
N ALA A 114 19.68 21.01 7.17
CA ALA A 114 20.62 20.19 7.93
C ALA A 114 21.09 18.97 7.10
N GLY A 115 22.40 18.71 7.06
CA GLY A 115 22.95 17.51 6.45
C GLY A 115 22.48 16.25 7.19
N ILE A 116 22.65 16.24 8.51
CA ILE A 116 22.15 15.20 9.44
C ILE A 116 21.39 15.87 10.60
N ALA A 117 20.28 15.25 11.02
CA ALA A 117 19.58 15.54 12.25
C ALA A 117 19.23 14.25 12.99
N THR A 118 19.80 14.04 14.19
CA THR A 118 19.64 12.80 14.95
C THR A 118 19.48 13.05 16.44
N LEU A 119 19.26 11.95 17.17
CA LEU A 119 19.44 11.91 18.61
C LEU A 119 20.89 12.24 19.00
N GLY A 120 21.08 12.67 20.24
CA GLY A 120 22.41 12.77 20.84
C GLY A 120 23.10 11.41 20.89
N ASP A 121 24.42 11.44 20.85
CA ASP A 121 25.24 10.24 20.94
C ASP A 121 25.69 10.00 22.40
N VAL A 122 25.43 8.84 22.94
CA VAL A 122 25.95 8.43 24.27
C VAL A 122 27.38 7.87 24.18
N ALA A 123 27.82 7.51 22.97
CA ALA A 123 29.13 6.89 22.76
C ALA A 123 30.34 7.83 22.93
N ASP A 124 30.13 9.14 22.98
CA ASP A 124 31.15 10.12 23.31
C ASP A 124 31.43 10.21 24.84
N ILE A 125 30.76 9.38 25.64
CA ILE A 125 31.11 9.21 27.03
C ILE A 125 32.34 8.32 27.07
N ASP A 126 33.52 8.92 27.22
CA ASP A 126 34.78 8.25 27.45
C ASP A 126 34.58 7.04 28.43
N GLU A 127 35.03 5.85 28.05
CA GLU A 127 34.86 4.59 28.78
C GLU A 127 35.43 4.60 30.21
N SER A 128 35.77 5.76 30.76
CA SER A 128 36.20 5.93 32.12
C SER A 128 35.07 5.63 33.11
N GLN A 129 34.85 4.34 33.31
CA GLN A 129 34.31 3.56 34.43
C GLN A 129 33.25 4.14 35.40
N GLY A 130 33.06 5.43 35.54
CA GLY A 130 32.14 6.00 36.53
C GLY A 130 30.69 6.08 36.08
N LEU A 131 30.49 6.47 34.82
CA LEU A 131 29.14 6.70 34.29
C LEU A 131 28.44 5.39 33.89
N LEU A 132 29.17 4.38 33.42
CA LEU A 132 28.68 3.03 33.15
C LEU A 132 28.07 2.36 34.39
N VAL A 133 28.61 2.63 35.60
CA VAL A 133 28.06 2.13 36.86
C VAL A 133 26.74 2.82 37.18
N ILE A 134 26.62 4.14 36.98
CA ILE A 134 25.40 4.91 37.22
C ILE A 134 24.31 4.45 36.23
N VAL A 135 24.63 4.31 34.95
CA VAL A 135 23.69 3.83 33.92
C VAL A 135 23.27 2.37 34.23
N LYS A 136 24.18 1.50 34.68
CA LYS A 136 23.88 0.13 35.08
C LYS A 136 22.98 0.07 36.33
N ASP A 137 23.23 0.88 37.33
CA ASP A 137 22.44 0.92 38.56
C ASP A 137 21.03 1.53 38.28
N LEU A 138 20.95 2.47 37.35
CA LEU A 138 19.69 2.99 36.88
C LEU A 138 18.89 1.99 36.05
N LEU A 139 19.55 1.25 35.16
CA LEU A 139 18.95 0.14 34.41
C LEU A 139 18.42 -0.94 35.37
N THR A 140 19.17 -1.22 36.44
CA THR A 140 18.75 -2.14 37.50
C THR A 140 17.51 -1.59 38.24
N GLY A 141 17.43 -0.29 38.45
CA GLY A 141 16.29 0.39 39.04
C GLY A 141 15.03 0.35 38.13
N LEU A 142 15.22 0.49 36.82
CA LEU A 142 14.17 0.36 35.79
C LEU A 142 13.64 -1.09 35.75
N LEU A 143 14.54 -2.06 35.73
CA LEU A 143 14.21 -3.51 35.77
C LEU A 143 13.43 -3.89 37.05
N ASN A 144 13.59 -3.13 38.11
CA ASN A 144 12.86 -3.31 39.37
C ASN A 144 11.58 -2.47 39.45
N GLY A 145 11.13 -1.88 38.33
CA GLY A 145 9.88 -1.10 38.25
C GLY A 145 9.90 0.24 38.99
N LYS A 146 11.10 0.79 39.26
CA LYS A 146 11.24 2.09 39.93
C LYS A 146 11.25 3.29 38.98
N PHE A 147 11.48 3.06 37.68
CA PHE A 147 11.52 4.11 36.66
C PHE A 147 10.78 3.67 35.41
N THR A 148 10.26 4.61 34.64
CA THR A 148 9.69 4.36 33.31
C THR A 148 10.78 4.44 32.23
N ASN A 149 10.51 3.89 31.05
CA ASN A 149 11.41 3.97 29.90
C ASN A 149 11.69 5.42 29.48
N MET A 150 10.68 6.30 29.63
CA MET A 150 10.84 7.74 29.36
C MET A 150 11.77 8.41 30.37
N ASP A 151 11.77 7.96 31.64
CA ASP A 151 12.70 8.44 32.64
C ASP A 151 14.14 8.11 32.29
N LEU A 152 14.39 6.94 31.71
CA LEU A 152 15.72 6.53 31.25
C LEU A 152 16.20 7.41 30.08
N LEU A 153 15.35 7.62 29.04
CA LEU A 153 15.69 8.49 27.91
C LEU A 153 15.95 9.93 28.37
N ASN A 154 15.13 10.43 29.28
CA ASN A 154 15.31 11.74 29.88
C ASN A 154 16.61 11.83 30.68
N LEU A 155 16.96 10.78 31.39
CA LEU A 155 18.13 10.71 32.22
C LEU A 155 19.45 10.72 31.44
N VAL A 156 19.51 9.96 30.32
CA VAL A 156 20.69 9.94 29.44
C VAL A 156 20.73 11.14 28.47
N GLY A 157 19.76 12.04 28.53
CA GLY A 157 19.72 13.24 27.68
C GLY A 157 19.48 12.93 26.19
N LEU A 158 19.02 11.71 25.86
CA LEU A 158 18.71 11.29 24.49
C LEU A 158 17.39 11.87 24.04
N ARG A 159 17.42 12.96 23.31
CA ARG A 159 16.26 13.63 22.74
C ARG A 159 16.40 13.81 21.26
N PRO A 160 15.30 13.83 20.51
CA PRO A 160 15.35 14.15 19.10
C PRO A 160 15.87 15.55 18.87
N SER A 161 16.57 15.75 17.76
CA SER A 161 16.79 17.10 17.23
C SER A 161 15.46 17.67 16.76
N VAL A 162 15.26 18.95 16.98
CA VAL A 162 14.01 19.67 16.64
C VAL A 162 14.28 20.75 15.60
N ILE A 163 13.52 20.76 14.52
CA ILE A 163 13.50 21.79 13.49
C ILE A 163 12.05 22.30 13.41
N SER A 164 11.82 23.55 13.80
CA SER A 164 10.46 24.06 13.94
C SER A 164 10.35 25.51 13.48
N GLY A 165 9.36 25.80 12.61
CA GLY A 165 9.16 27.15 12.05
C GLY A 165 10.29 27.63 11.16
N CYS A 166 11.14 26.75 10.64
CA CYS A 166 12.31 27.13 9.85
C CYS A 166 11.96 27.33 8.37
N THR A 167 12.56 28.36 7.75
CA THR A 167 12.26 28.72 6.36
C THR A 167 13.49 28.73 5.48
N ILE A 168 13.37 28.23 4.27
CA ILE A 168 14.38 28.26 3.23
C ILE A 168 13.76 28.92 2.00
N ALA A 169 14.42 29.95 1.49
CA ALA A 169 14.04 30.59 0.24
C ALA A 169 15.25 30.70 -0.70
N GLY A 170 15.00 30.69 -2.01
CA GLY A 170 16.02 30.86 -3.07
C GLY A 170 15.39 30.93 -4.44
N ASP A 171 16.15 31.33 -5.44
CA ASP A 171 15.65 31.36 -6.81
C ASP A 171 15.80 29.99 -7.46
N ASN A 172 17.03 29.49 -7.50
CA ASN A 172 17.35 28.15 -8.00
C ASN A 172 18.05 27.36 -6.90
N ILE A 173 17.30 26.53 -6.19
CA ILE A 173 17.81 25.74 -5.07
C ILE A 173 18.34 24.40 -5.59
N SER A 174 19.60 24.07 -5.29
CA SER A 174 20.19 22.79 -5.64
C SER A 174 20.78 22.09 -4.41
N VAL A 175 20.25 20.89 -4.08
CA VAL A 175 20.73 20.07 -2.97
C VAL A 175 21.22 18.73 -3.52
N THR A 176 22.55 18.49 -3.41
CA THR A 176 23.18 17.32 -4.03
C THR A 176 24.05 16.54 -3.04
N ALA A 177 23.73 15.25 -2.85
CA ALA A 177 24.61 14.30 -2.21
C ALA A 177 25.26 13.39 -3.26
N ASN A 178 26.56 13.43 -3.41
CA ASN A 178 27.27 12.59 -4.39
C ASN A 178 27.32 11.09 -3.99
N GLY A 179 27.04 10.78 -2.73
CA GLY A 179 26.92 9.44 -2.17
C GLY A 179 25.46 9.13 -1.78
N LYS A 180 25.13 9.14 -0.51
CA LYS A 180 23.93 8.48 -0.01
C LYS A 180 22.63 9.27 -0.13
N ASN A 181 22.44 10.31 0.72
CA ASN A 181 21.12 10.88 0.96
C ASN A 181 21.05 12.40 0.79
N ALA A 182 20.06 12.89 0.06
CA ALA A 182 19.78 14.32 -0.09
C ALA A 182 18.33 14.66 0.28
N GLY A 183 18.14 15.72 1.08
CA GLY A 183 16.83 16.24 1.43
C GLY A 183 16.74 17.76 1.30
N GLY A 184 15.63 18.27 0.81
CA GLY A 184 15.43 19.72 0.73
C GLY A 184 15.52 20.41 2.09
N LEU A 185 15.10 19.73 3.18
CA LEU A 185 15.28 20.19 4.56
C LEU A 185 16.41 19.40 5.23
N VAL A 186 16.29 18.06 5.32
CA VAL A 186 17.26 17.21 6.03
C VAL A 186 17.69 16.03 5.15
N GLY A 187 19.01 15.84 5.00
CA GLY A 187 19.59 14.72 4.26
C GLY A 187 19.36 13.37 4.94
N TYR A 188 19.70 13.29 6.23
CA TYR A 188 19.48 12.11 7.06
C TYR A 188 18.79 12.50 8.38
N ALA A 189 17.62 11.94 8.62
CA ALA A 189 16.76 12.17 9.78
C ALA A 189 16.62 10.89 10.62
N GLY A 190 17.30 10.85 11.78
CA GLY A 190 17.18 9.75 12.74
C GLY A 190 16.39 10.17 13.96
N ALA A 191 15.14 9.75 14.10
CA ALA A 191 14.24 10.20 15.19
C ALA A 191 14.21 11.72 15.35
N VAL A 192 14.13 12.46 14.25
CA VAL A 192 14.04 13.92 14.22
C VAL A 192 12.59 14.35 14.44
N GLN A 193 12.39 15.48 15.11
CA GLN A 193 11.11 16.15 15.20
C GLN A 193 11.10 17.39 14.31
N VAL A 194 10.40 17.32 13.21
CA VAL A 194 10.14 18.44 12.30
C VAL A 194 8.68 18.84 12.46
N SER A 195 8.41 20.02 13.04
CA SER A 195 7.05 20.41 13.42
C SER A 195 6.85 21.92 13.29
N ASN A 196 5.61 22.37 13.48
CA ASN A 196 5.33 23.80 13.61
C ASN A 196 5.71 24.30 15.01
N THR A 197 5.85 25.61 15.18
CA THR A 197 6.24 26.20 16.47
C THR A 197 5.13 26.16 17.52
N SER A 198 3.84 26.03 17.13
CA SER A 198 2.76 25.95 18.11
C SER A 198 2.83 24.65 18.92
N GLU A 199 3.37 23.57 18.37
CA GLU A 199 3.61 22.33 19.11
C GLU A 199 4.65 22.50 20.24
N LEU A 200 5.56 23.48 20.13
CA LEU A 200 6.51 23.82 21.18
C LEU A 200 5.88 24.67 22.30
N ALA A 201 4.70 25.23 22.10
CA ALA A 201 3.93 25.89 23.17
C ALA A 201 3.20 24.88 24.07
N ASP A 202 2.99 23.65 23.60
CA ASP A 202 2.38 22.58 24.37
C ASP A 202 3.36 22.07 25.45
N GLY A 203 3.16 22.48 26.69
CA GLY A 203 4.00 22.10 27.83
C GLY A 203 3.93 20.63 28.24
N SER A 204 3.10 19.82 27.60
CA SER A 204 2.97 18.37 27.88
C SER A 204 4.16 17.57 27.33
N LYS A 205 4.70 17.94 26.16
CA LYS A 205 5.78 17.21 25.48
C LYS A 205 7.13 17.32 26.20
N SER A 206 7.88 16.22 26.27
CA SER A 206 9.21 16.18 26.93
C SER A 206 10.23 17.09 26.24
N THR A 207 10.17 17.25 24.93
CA THR A 207 11.00 18.17 24.13
C THR A 207 10.74 19.62 24.50
N THR A 208 9.46 20.01 24.66
CA THR A 208 9.05 21.36 25.08
C THR A 208 9.51 21.67 26.52
N LYS A 209 9.32 20.70 27.44
CA LYS A 209 9.83 20.85 28.82
C LYS A 209 11.34 21.09 28.85
N ALA A 210 12.10 20.41 27.98
CA ALA A 210 13.55 20.61 27.90
C ALA A 210 13.91 21.99 27.34
N LEU A 211 13.27 22.41 26.25
CA LEU A 211 13.49 23.70 25.65
C LEU A 211 13.15 24.83 26.65
N ASN A 212 11.98 24.75 27.31
CA ASN A 212 11.54 25.71 28.31
C ASN A 212 12.53 25.81 29.50
N ARG A 213 13.12 24.67 29.91
CA ARG A 213 14.15 24.68 30.96
C ARG A 213 15.41 25.43 30.51
N VAL A 214 15.87 25.20 29.28
CA VAL A 214 17.02 25.94 28.70
C VAL A 214 16.70 27.42 28.60
N LEU A 215 15.52 27.80 28.16
CA LEU A 215 15.09 29.19 28.06
C LEU A 215 15.05 29.86 29.44
N ALA A 216 14.42 29.23 30.43
CA ALA A 216 14.32 29.75 31.80
C ALA A 216 15.70 29.90 32.45
N LYS A 217 16.60 28.90 32.29
CA LYS A 217 17.97 28.93 32.83
C LYS A 217 18.79 30.11 32.27
N ASN A 218 18.56 30.46 31.00
CA ASN A 218 19.27 31.57 30.36
C ASN A 218 18.48 32.90 30.40
N SER A 219 17.38 32.96 31.15
CA SER A 219 16.50 34.14 31.25
C SER A 219 15.99 34.66 29.90
N ILE A 220 15.74 33.70 28.96
CA ILE A 220 15.23 34.02 27.63
C ILE A 220 13.71 33.90 27.65
N SER A 221 13.03 34.98 27.30
CA SER A 221 11.60 34.99 27.00
C SER A 221 11.42 34.82 25.49
N TYR A 222 10.77 33.76 25.07
CA TYR A 222 10.46 33.47 23.66
C TYR A 222 8.98 33.15 23.49
N SER A 223 8.35 33.74 22.49
CA SER A 223 6.95 33.49 22.14
C SER A 223 6.91 32.59 20.94
N PHE A 224 6.33 31.42 21.10
CA PHE A 224 6.10 30.46 20.01
C PHE A 224 4.80 30.85 19.30
N ASN A 225 4.94 31.50 18.13
CA ASN A 225 3.82 31.76 17.24
C ASN A 225 3.71 30.58 16.26
N GLU A 226 2.55 30.39 15.63
CA GLU A 226 2.35 29.34 14.68
C GLU A 226 3.12 29.59 13.37
N HIS A 227 4.28 28.96 13.23
CA HIS A 227 5.09 28.98 12.02
C HIS A 227 5.42 27.57 11.59
N SER A 228 5.13 27.26 10.33
CA SER A 228 5.44 25.96 9.70
C SER A 228 6.81 25.97 9.05
N ASN A 229 7.41 24.79 8.85
CA ASN A 229 8.63 24.68 8.05
C ASN A 229 8.31 24.81 6.57
N SER A 230 9.07 25.62 5.83
CA SER A 230 8.86 25.80 4.41
C SER A 230 10.15 25.89 3.60
N ILE A 231 10.12 25.31 2.41
CA ILE A 231 11.16 25.43 1.39
C ILE A 231 10.51 26.00 0.14
N THR A 232 10.97 27.15 -0.33
CA THR A 232 10.37 27.83 -1.46
C THR A 232 11.43 28.28 -2.46
N ALA A 233 11.38 27.69 -3.65
CA ALA A 233 12.10 28.21 -4.80
C ALA A 233 11.18 29.18 -5.58
N SER A 234 11.73 30.22 -6.16
CA SER A 234 10.98 31.10 -7.08
C SER A 234 11.01 30.57 -8.51
N GLU A 235 12.13 30.00 -8.96
CA GLU A 235 12.28 29.46 -10.31
C GLU A 235 12.31 27.92 -10.32
N SER A 236 13.31 27.31 -9.70
CA SER A 236 13.47 25.86 -9.71
C SER A 236 14.07 25.29 -8.43
N MET A 237 13.73 24.02 -8.16
CA MET A 237 14.40 23.26 -7.11
C MET A 237 14.81 21.89 -7.59
N SER A 238 16.07 21.51 -7.31
CA SER A 238 16.57 20.16 -7.58
C SER A 238 17.12 19.51 -6.32
N VAL A 239 16.74 18.26 -6.08
CA VAL A 239 17.30 17.42 -5.02
C VAL A 239 17.80 16.13 -5.64
N SER A 240 19.11 15.86 -5.48
CA SER A 240 19.71 14.68 -6.10
C SER A 240 20.62 13.92 -5.14
N ALA A 241 20.56 12.59 -5.20
CA ALA A 241 21.39 11.68 -4.41
C ALA A 241 21.73 10.41 -5.20
N THR A 242 22.63 9.62 -4.65
CA THR A 242 22.84 8.28 -5.20
C THR A 242 21.76 7.33 -4.68
N GLU A 243 21.56 7.25 -3.35
CA GLU A 243 20.62 6.29 -2.76
C GLU A 243 19.23 6.87 -2.50
N ASN A 244 19.10 7.92 -1.66
CA ASN A 244 17.78 8.41 -1.26
C ASN A 244 17.67 9.93 -1.44
N ALA A 245 16.69 10.38 -2.21
CA ALA A 245 16.43 11.80 -2.45
C ALA A 245 14.99 12.16 -2.09
N GLY A 246 14.80 13.23 -1.32
CA GLY A 246 13.48 13.71 -0.94
C GLY A 246 13.39 15.23 -0.94
N GLY A 247 12.27 15.79 -1.43
CA GLY A 247 12.05 17.23 -1.44
C GLY A 247 12.09 17.88 -0.04
N ILE A 248 11.83 17.09 1.03
CA ILE A 248 11.94 17.50 2.43
C ILE A 248 12.98 16.63 3.15
N LEU A 249 12.77 15.30 3.24
CA LEU A 249 13.65 14.36 3.93
C LEU A 249 14.25 13.36 2.94
N GLY A 250 15.59 13.25 2.88
CA GLY A 250 16.25 12.28 2.04
C GLY A 250 16.05 10.85 2.57
N TYR A 251 16.51 10.61 3.78
CA TYR A 251 16.36 9.35 4.50
C TYR A 251 15.85 9.61 5.92
N ALA A 252 14.71 9.07 6.27
CA ALA A 252 14.11 9.23 7.59
C ALA A 252 13.82 7.86 8.21
N LYS A 253 14.32 7.64 9.42
CA LYS A 253 14.07 6.38 10.13
C LYS A 253 13.81 6.61 11.61
N MET A 254 13.05 5.70 12.21
CA MET A 254 13.04 5.55 13.65
C MET A 254 14.42 5.09 14.14
N THR A 255 14.82 5.52 15.32
CA THR A 255 16.09 5.12 15.94
C THR A 255 15.80 4.24 17.15
N SER A 256 16.54 3.15 17.31
CA SER A 256 16.48 2.32 18.52
C SER A 256 17.48 2.81 19.57
N VAL A 257 17.12 2.68 20.84
CA VAL A 257 18.04 3.00 21.94
C VAL A 257 19.26 2.07 21.92
N SER A 258 19.11 0.85 21.41
CA SER A 258 20.24 -0.09 21.25
C SER A 258 21.30 0.39 20.27
N ASP A 259 20.91 1.12 19.24
CA ASP A 259 21.85 1.71 18.26
C ASP A 259 22.70 2.81 18.92
N VAL A 260 22.09 3.55 19.85
CA VAL A 260 22.74 4.64 20.55
C VAL A 260 23.68 4.15 21.68
N LEU A 261 23.31 3.06 22.36
CA LEU A 261 24.06 2.51 23.49
C LEU A 261 25.02 1.36 23.10
N GLY A 262 25.38 1.25 21.82
CA GLY A 262 26.31 0.23 21.36
C GLY A 262 25.85 -1.22 21.56
N GLY A 263 24.55 -1.47 21.60
CA GLY A 263 23.95 -2.79 21.74
C GLY A 263 23.93 -3.37 23.17
N THR A 264 24.31 -2.58 24.18
CA THR A 264 24.35 -3.03 25.59
C THR A 264 23.02 -2.87 26.32
N VAL A 265 22.08 -2.13 25.77
CA VAL A 265 20.75 -1.93 26.36
C VAL A 265 19.67 -2.50 25.45
N THR A 266 18.99 -3.52 25.91
CA THR A 266 17.87 -4.18 25.24
C THR A 266 16.52 -3.53 25.61
N ALA A 267 16.45 -2.21 25.71
CA ALA A 267 15.18 -1.52 25.91
C ALA A 267 14.49 -1.29 24.57
N ALA A 268 13.23 -1.70 24.48
CA ALA A 268 12.42 -1.66 23.26
C ALA A 268 11.81 -0.26 22.99
N ASP A 269 12.50 0.82 23.35
CA ASP A 269 12.00 2.16 23.12
C ASP A 269 12.52 2.70 21.79
N TYR A 270 11.66 2.62 20.78
CA TYR A 270 11.90 3.21 19.48
C TYR A 270 11.37 4.65 19.47
N MET A 271 12.21 5.58 19.04
CA MET A 271 11.78 6.96 18.79
C MET A 271 11.46 7.10 17.30
N ARG A 272 10.20 7.44 17.00
CA ARG A 272 9.74 7.75 15.66
C ARG A 272 10.39 9.03 15.14
N PHE A 273 10.56 9.13 13.82
CA PHE A 273 10.69 10.46 13.24
C PHE A 273 9.31 11.11 13.10
N GLU A 274 9.24 12.41 13.28
CA GLU A 274 8.04 13.20 13.05
C GLU A 274 8.31 14.22 11.95
N CYS A 275 7.35 14.39 11.03
CA CYS A 275 7.38 15.46 10.04
C CYS A 275 5.97 16.03 9.89
N LYS A 276 5.76 17.21 10.45
CA LYS A 276 4.44 17.82 10.54
C LYS A 276 4.47 19.27 10.03
N ASP A 277 3.39 19.69 9.38
CA ASP A 277 3.21 21.06 8.91
C ASP A 277 4.41 21.58 8.10
N CYS A 278 4.83 20.80 7.08
CA CYS A 278 5.95 21.13 6.22
C CYS A 278 5.51 21.32 4.77
N SER A 279 6.10 22.31 4.10
CA SER A 279 5.84 22.51 2.67
C SER A 279 7.12 22.63 1.86
N VAL A 280 7.07 22.13 0.62
CA VAL A 280 8.07 22.37 -0.39
C VAL A 280 7.40 22.87 -1.67
N ASN A 281 7.91 23.98 -2.21
CA ASN A 281 7.46 24.58 -3.46
C ASN A 281 8.62 24.66 -4.45
N GLY A 282 8.47 23.96 -5.57
CA GLY A 282 9.49 23.85 -6.60
C GLY A 282 9.69 25.08 -7.50
N GLY A 283 8.86 26.14 -7.33
CA GLY A 283 8.92 27.32 -8.18
C GLY A 283 8.25 27.14 -9.55
N SER A 284 8.46 28.09 -10.44
CA SER A 284 7.79 28.13 -11.75
C SER A 284 8.18 26.98 -12.69
N LEU A 285 9.43 26.49 -12.61
CA LEU A 285 9.96 25.37 -13.39
C LEU A 285 9.79 24.01 -12.68
N GLY A 286 9.51 24.06 -11.39
CA GLY A 286 9.15 22.92 -10.58
C GLY A 286 10.30 22.25 -9.82
N LEU A 287 9.89 21.37 -8.89
CA LEU A 287 10.76 20.50 -8.11
C LEU A 287 11.13 19.25 -8.93
N THR A 288 12.41 18.98 -9.04
CA THR A 288 12.94 17.74 -9.61
C THR A 288 13.69 16.94 -8.55
N VAL A 289 13.33 15.66 -8.35
CA VAL A 289 13.98 14.79 -7.37
C VAL A 289 14.55 13.56 -8.06
N THR A 290 15.85 13.26 -7.81
CA THR A 290 16.54 12.16 -8.49
C THR A 290 17.37 11.31 -7.53
N ALA A 291 17.19 9.97 -7.57
CA ALA A 291 18.04 8.99 -6.89
C ALA A 291 18.64 8.04 -7.93
N SER A 292 19.98 8.12 -8.15
CA SER A 292 20.61 7.54 -9.34
C SER A 292 21.04 6.08 -9.21
N ASP A 293 21.12 5.50 -8.00
CA ASP A 293 21.48 4.08 -7.82
C ASP A 293 20.41 3.18 -8.42
N LYS A 294 20.80 2.33 -9.37
CA LYS A 294 19.86 1.46 -10.09
C LYS A 294 19.16 0.46 -9.18
N GLU A 295 19.88 -0.09 -8.19
CA GLU A 295 19.35 -1.17 -7.32
C GLU A 295 18.68 -0.66 -6.05
N ASN A 296 19.15 0.47 -5.51
CA ASN A 296 18.71 0.98 -4.22
C ASN A 296 18.13 2.38 -4.27
N GLY A 297 18.22 3.08 -5.42
CA GLY A 297 17.77 4.45 -5.56
C GLY A 297 16.29 4.64 -5.23
N ARG A 298 15.99 5.54 -4.28
CA ARG A 298 14.63 5.88 -3.85
C ARG A 298 14.44 7.39 -3.87
N ALA A 299 13.45 7.85 -4.61
CA ALA A 299 13.16 9.27 -4.74
C ALA A 299 11.70 9.58 -4.41
N GLY A 300 11.47 10.64 -3.64
CA GLY A 300 10.14 11.13 -3.30
C GLY A 300 10.03 12.64 -3.32
N GLY A 301 8.90 13.18 -3.76
CA GLY A 301 8.65 14.62 -3.73
C GLY A 301 8.77 15.24 -2.34
N ALA A 302 8.44 14.47 -1.28
CA ALA A 302 8.67 14.84 0.11
C ALA A 302 9.76 13.97 0.76
N ILE A 303 9.65 12.65 0.71
CA ILE A 303 10.50 11.72 1.45
C ILE A 303 11.13 10.71 0.49
N GLY A 304 12.48 10.58 0.48
CA GLY A 304 13.16 9.54 -0.30
C GLY A 304 12.91 8.15 0.28
N TYR A 305 13.21 7.98 1.56
CA TYR A 305 13.01 6.74 2.32
C TYR A 305 12.48 7.06 3.72
N GLY A 306 11.34 6.48 4.10
CA GLY A 306 10.71 6.69 5.41
C GLY A 306 10.32 5.37 6.09
N THR A 307 10.79 5.15 7.35
CA THR A 307 10.41 3.99 8.18
C THR A 307 10.20 4.36 9.64
N GLY A 308 9.08 3.92 10.22
CA GLY A 308 8.74 4.17 11.62
C GLY A 308 8.53 5.64 11.92
N GLY A 309 7.62 6.31 11.21
CA GLY A 309 7.42 7.75 11.34
C GLY A 309 5.98 8.22 11.29
N GLU A 310 5.77 9.39 11.84
CA GLU A 310 4.52 10.15 11.77
C GLU A 310 4.67 11.34 10.84
N VAL A 311 3.83 11.38 9.80
CA VAL A 311 3.86 12.42 8.78
C VAL A 311 2.48 13.06 8.67
N ARG A 312 2.36 14.37 8.85
CA ARG A 312 1.06 15.07 8.83
C ARG A 312 1.13 16.41 8.13
N LYS A 313 0.10 16.75 7.38
CA LYS A 313 -0.08 18.05 6.74
C LYS A 313 1.16 18.47 5.93
N ILE A 314 1.62 17.58 5.06
CA ILE A 314 2.74 17.84 4.17
C ILE A 314 2.22 18.31 2.81
N SER A 315 2.80 19.38 2.30
CA SER A 315 2.45 19.90 0.98
C SER A 315 3.65 19.93 0.04
N VAL A 316 3.55 19.21 -1.07
CA VAL A 316 4.48 19.27 -2.20
C VAL A 316 3.77 20.00 -3.33
N THR A 317 4.27 21.17 -3.72
CA THR A 317 3.67 22.00 -4.77
C THR A 317 4.67 22.27 -5.90
N ASN A 318 4.14 22.40 -7.11
CA ASN A 318 4.94 22.56 -8.31
C ASN A 318 5.98 21.43 -8.48
N LEU A 319 5.55 20.17 -8.27
CA LEU A 319 6.39 19.03 -8.61
C LEU A 319 6.49 18.89 -10.13
N ASN A 320 7.69 18.74 -10.68
CA ASN A 320 7.94 18.54 -12.11
C ASN A 320 8.22 17.07 -12.40
N SER A 321 9.18 16.48 -11.69
CA SER A 321 9.53 15.07 -11.91
C SER A 321 10.18 14.40 -10.70
N VAL A 322 9.93 13.08 -10.58
CA VAL A 322 10.62 12.20 -9.64
C VAL A 322 11.20 11.03 -10.42
N THR A 323 12.52 10.83 -10.30
CA THR A 323 13.23 9.76 -10.99
C THR A 323 14.06 8.95 -10.01
N ALA A 324 13.94 7.62 -10.06
CA ALA A 324 14.74 6.74 -9.20
C ALA A 324 15.21 5.48 -9.96
N GLY A 325 16.21 4.79 -9.40
CA GLY A 325 16.52 3.45 -9.87
C GLY A 325 15.42 2.48 -9.49
N LYS A 326 15.12 2.35 -8.20
CA LYS A 326 14.23 1.31 -7.67
C LYS A 326 12.82 1.81 -7.32
N CYS A 327 12.68 2.84 -6.50
CA CYS A 327 11.37 3.30 -6.03
C CYS A 327 11.22 4.80 -6.21
N ALA A 328 10.22 5.23 -6.99
CA ALA A 328 9.90 6.63 -7.21
C ALA A 328 8.45 6.93 -6.80
N GLY A 329 8.25 7.98 -6.01
CA GLY A 329 6.92 8.41 -5.62
C GLY A 329 6.76 9.93 -5.60
N GLY A 330 5.61 10.43 -6.01
CA GLY A 330 5.33 11.87 -5.96
C GLY A 330 5.44 12.43 -4.54
N PHE A 331 5.18 11.62 -3.52
CA PHE A 331 5.35 11.95 -2.11
C PHE A 331 6.53 11.20 -1.49
N ALA A 332 6.53 9.86 -1.54
CA ALA A 332 7.59 9.05 -0.94
C ALA A 332 8.09 7.98 -1.91
N GLY A 333 9.43 7.83 -2.03
CA GLY A 333 10.02 6.71 -2.76
C GLY A 333 9.73 5.38 -2.09
N TYR A 334 10.07 5.28 -0.80
CA TYR A 334 9.75 4.15 0.06
C TYR A 334 9.07 4.62 1.34
N PHE A 335 7.98 3.95 1.71
CA PHE A 335 7.19 4.30 2.90
C PHE A 335 6.77 3.02 3.62
N GLY A 336 7.41 2.72 4.74
CA GLY A 336 7.22 1.44 5.38
C GLY A 336 7.37 1.46 6.88
N SER A 337 6.84 0.44 7.55
CA SER A 337 7.03 0.26 8.99
C SER A 337 8.50 0.00 9.32
N GLY A 338 8.91 0.40 10.50
CA GLY A 338 10.18 0.00 11.08
C GLY A 338 10.21 -1.53 11.27
N THR A 339 11.38 -2.14 11.25
CA THR A 339 11.50 -3.60 11.43
C THR A 339 11.56 -3.99 12.90
N LEU A 340 10.70 -4.92 13.32
CA LEU A 340 10.84 -5.63 14.59
C LEU A 340 12.15 -6.45 14.70
N ALA A 341 12.83 -6.70 13.59
CA ALA A 341 14.11 -7.43 13.57
C ALA A 341 15.21 -6.71 14.36
N ASN A 342 15.15 -5.38 14.43
CA ASN A 342 16.05 -4.63 15.30
C ASN A 342 15.67 -4.77 16.80
N VAL A 343 14.48 -5.32 17.11
CA VAL A 343 14.06 -5.77 18.45
C VAL A 343 14.57 -7.20 18.74
N GLY A 344 15.09 -7.90 17.75
CA GLY A 344 15.52 -9.33 17.83
C GLY A 344 16.70 -9.62 18.76
N GLY A 345 17.32 -8.61 19.35
CA GLY A 345 18.19 -8.76 20.50
C GLY A 345 17.46 -8.91 21.84
N ILE A 346 16.11 -8.91 21.85
CA ILE A 346 15.33 -9.09 23.08
C ILE A 346 15.38 -10.55 23.54
N LYS A 347 16.52 -10.97 23.99
CA LYS A 347 16.58 -11.73 25.23
C LYS A 347 16.29 -10.72 26.34
N LEU A 348 15.05 -10.30 26.46
CA LEU A 348 14.61 -9.56 27.62
C LEU A 348 14.82 -10.49 28.82
N LEU A 349 16.06 -10.48 29.36
CA LEU A 349 16.50 -10.87 30.69
C LEU A 349 15.60 -11.90 31.41
N GLY A 350 15.23 -13.02 30.75
CA GLY A 350 14.52 -14.09 31.44
C GLY A 350 13.13 -13.74 31.98
N LEU A 351 12.58 -12.58 31.65
CA LEU A 351 11.26 -12.18 32.12
C LEU A 351 10.19 -12.70 31.16
N PRO A 352 9.09 -13.30 31.67
CA PRO A 352 7.92 -13.63 30.87
C PRO A 352 7.18 -12.32 30.57
N LEU A 353 7.71 -11.55 29.65
CA LEU A 353 7.30 -10.17 29.47
C LEU A 353 7.03 -9.81 28.05
N LEU A 354 5.95 -10.23 27.62
CA LEU A 354 5.09 -9.33 26.87
C LEU A 354 3.70 -9.80 27.19
N LYS A 355 3.03 -9.12 28.10
CA LYS A 355 1.57 -9.06 28.03
C LYS A 355 1.25 -8.60 26.64
N ILE A 356 0.33 -9.20 26.02
CA ILE A 356 -0.05 -9.16 24.60
C ILE A 356 -0.44 -7.75 24.16
N ASP A 357 -1.01 -6.95 25.04
CA ASP A 357 -1.25 -5.51 24.87
C ASP A 357 0.01 -4.73 24.47
N SER A 358 1.18 -5.18 24.93
CA SER A 358 2.47 -4.59 24.57
C SER A 358 2.95 -4.98 23.16
N LEU A 359 2.58 -6.13 22.60
CA LEU A 359 2.98 -6.52 21.24
C LEU A 359 2.21 -5.72 20.17
N LEU A 360 0.91 -5.50 20.39
CA LEU A 360 0.11 -4.63 19.53
C LEU A 360 0.61 -3.19 19.59
N SER A 361 0.93 -2.69 20.78
CA SER A 361 1.53 -1.38 20.99
C SER A 361 2.85 -1.23 20.25
N VAL A 362 3.72 -2.23 20.30
CA VAL A 362 4.98 -2.24 19.55
C VAL A 362 4.71 -2.24 18.04
N GLY A 363 3.73 -3.00 17.56
CA GLY A 363 3.32 -2.99 16.15
C GLY A 363 2.88 -1.60 15.69
N GLN A 364 2.10 -0.89 16.49
CA GLN A 364 1.66 0.47 16.19
C GLN A 364 2.81 1.50 16.30
N MET A 365 3.77 1.29 17.18
CA MET A 365 4.93 2.19 17.33
C MET A 365 5.89 2.14 16.12
N ILE A 366 6.00 1.01 15.44
CA ILE A 366 6.87 0.88 14.27
C ILE A 366 6.19 1.29 12.96
N GLU A 367 4.92 1.58 12.98
CA GLU A 367 4.13 1.96 11.82
C GLU A 367 4.56 3.31 11.25
N THR A 368 4.56 3.43 9.92
CA THR A 368 4.71 4.70 9.22
C THR A 368 3.37 5.11 8.63
N PHE A 369 2.92 6.32 8.92
CA PHE A 369 1.66 6.81 8.38
C PHE A 369 1.73 8.27 7.94
N THR A 370 0.86 8.64 6.99
CA THR A 370 0.65 10.03 6.59
C THR A 370 -0.82 10.41 6.62
N VAL A 371 -1.10 11.64 7.05
CA VAL A 371 -2.44 12.21 7.12
C VAL A 371 -2.43 13.64 6.56
N ASP A 372 -3.49 14.04 5.85
CA ASP A 372 -3.66 15.39 5.28
C ASP A 372 -2.48 15.85 4.39
N SER A 373 -1.94 14.93 3.59
CA SER A 373 -0.78 15.24 2.75
C SER A 373 -1.15 15.40 1.28
N THR A 374 -0.53 16.38 0.62
CA THR A 374 -0.87 16.74 -0.76
C THR A 374 0.34 16.77 -1.68
N VAL A 375 0.14 16.36 -2.92
CA VAL A 375 1.10 16.50 -4.02
C VAL A 375 0.42 17.18 -5.20
N SER A 376 1.00 18.27 -5.66
CA SER A 376 0.53 19.00 -6.83
C SER A 376 1.68 19.23 -7.82
N GLY A 377 1.47 18.81 -9.05
CA GLY A 377 2.43 19.06 -10.13
C GLY A 377 2.38 20.50 -10.66
N VAL A 378 3.39 20.86 -11.46
CA VAL A 378 3.34 22.05 -12.30
C VAL A 378 2.10 21.98 -13.23
N SER A 379 1.73 23.09 -13.85
CA SER A 379 0.52 23.17 -14.70
C SER A 379 0.48 22.16 -15.86
N SER A 380 1.64 21.79 -16.40
CA SER A 380 1.79 20.75 -17.45
C SER A 380 1.73 19.32 -16.92
N GLY A 381 1.61 19.16 -15.60
CA GLY A 381 1.64 17.89 -14.88
C GLY A 381 3.04 17.40 -14.51
N TYR A 382 3.11 16.52 -13.52
CA TYR A 382 4.37 15.89 -13.11
C TYR A 382 4.46 14.43 -13.52
N SER A 383 5.70 13.96 -13.63
CA SER A 383 6.02 12.60 -14.07
C SER A 383 6.82 11.85 -13.00
N VAL A 384 6.51 10.55 -12.83
CA VAL A 384 7.24 9.64 -11.94
C VAL A 384 7.79 8.48 -12.75
N PHE A 385 9.09 8.19 -12.58
CA PHE A 385 9.79 7.20 -13.39
C PHE A 385 10.79 6.37 -12.56
N THR A 386 10.83 5.05 -12.82
CA THR A 386 11.89 4.16 -12.32
C THR A 386 12.61 3.45 -13.45
N GLY A 387 13.96 3.37 -13.33
CA GLY A 387 14.83 2.80 -14.35
C GLY A 387 15.21 1.33 -14.16
N ASN A 388 14.92 0.71 -13.00
CA ASN A 388 15.21 -0.70 -12.74
C ASN A 388 14.15 -1.61 -13.35
N GLU A 389 14.53 -2.82 -13.77
CA GLU A 389 13.59 -3.82 -14.29
C GLU A 389 12.49 -4.18 -13.28
N LYS A 390 12.81 -4.17 -11.98
CA LYS A 390 11.89 -4.40 -10.86
C LYS A 390 11.52 -3.09 -10.15
N GLY A 391 11.47 -1.98 -10.88
CA GLY A 391 11.19 -0.67 -10.31
C GLY A 391 9.72 -0.49 -9.91
N TYR A 392 9.49 0.33 -8.88
CA TYR A 392 8.17 0.66 -8.37
C TYR A 392 7.91 2.17 -8.48
N SER A 393 6.95 2.56 -9.29
CA SER A 393 6.57 3.95 -9.53
C SER A 393 5.17 4.23 -9.01
N GLY A 394 5.01 5.23 -8.16
CA GLY A 394 3.72 5.66 -7.65
C GLY A 394 3.50 7.16 -7.79
N GLY A 395 2.31 7.60 -8.18
CA GLY A 395 1.98 9.02 -8.16
C GLY A 395 2.13 9.63 -6.76
N PHE A 396 1.97 8.82 -5.70
CA PHE A 396 2.20 9.21 -4.31
C PHE A 396 3.33 8.42 -3.66
N ILE A 397 3.29 7.08 -3.64
CA ILE A 397 4.29 6.22 -3.01
C ILE A 397 4.84 5.23 -4.03
N GLY A 398 6.18 5.11 -4.16
CA GLY A 398 6.81 4.10 -5.00
C GLY A 398 6.58 2.69 -4.46
N GLU A 399 7.04 2.42 -3.24
CA GLU A 399 6.87 1.16 -2.52
C GLU A 399 6.32 1.41 -1.11
N CYS A 400 5.22 0.74 -0.76
CA CYS A 400 4.59 0.80 0.56
C CYS A 400 4.58 -0.56 1.24
N ILE A 401 5.26 -0.68 2.40
CA ILE A 401 5.25 -1.90 3.20
C ILE A 401 4.67 -1.60 4.58
N SER A 402 3.46 -2.06 4.87
CA SER A 402 2.74 -1.78 6.12
C SER A 402 2.55 -0.29 6.42
N GLY A 403 2.64 0.57 5.39
CA GLY A 403 2.41 2.01 5.56
C GLY A 403 0.93 2.35 5.42
N ARG A 404 0.52 3.44 6.07
CA ARG A 404 -0.85 3.94 6.00
C ARG A 404 -0.89 5.37 5.45
N ALA A 405 -1.93 5.66 4.67
CA ALA A 405 -2.18 7.00 4.17
C ALA A 405 -3.66 7.34 4.26
N ARG A 406 -3.96 8.53 4.76
CA ARG A 406 -5.33 9.01 4.93
C ARG A 406 -5.44 10.48 4.51
N ASP A 407 -6.59 10.85 3.96
CA ASP A 407 -6.91 12.22 3.56
C ASP A 407 -5.83 12.79 2.62
N THR A 408 -5.51 12.04 1.55
CA THR A 408 -4.44 12.38 0.63
C THR A 408 -4.98 12.90 -0.70
N LYS A 409 -4.29 13.90 -1.27
CA LYS A 409 -4.68 14.50 -2.54
C LYS A 409 -3.52 14.58 -3.52
N ILE A 410 -3.75 14.08 -4.72
CA ILE A 410 -2.83 14.16 -5.85
C ILE A 410 -3.49 14.98 -6.95
N SER A 411 -2.80 15.99 -7.45
CA SER A 411 -3.30 16.82 -8.56
C SER A 411 -2.22 17.06 -9.61
N ASN A 412 -2.65 17.22 -10.85
CA ASN A 412 -1.78 17.38 -12.00
C ASN A 412 -0.78 16.21 -12.17
N LEU A 413 -1.23 14.96 -11.97
CA LEU A 413 -0.44 13.79 -12.31
C LEU A 413 -0.47 13.55 -13.82
N LYS A 414 0.69 13.51 -14.46
CA LYS A 414 0.79 13.32 -15.92
C LYS A 414 1.12 11.88 -16.27
N THR A 415 2.26 11.37 -15.77
CA THR A 415 2.69 10.01 -16.07
C THR A 415 3.29 9.30 -14.87
N VAL A 416 3.04 8.00 -14.79
CA VAL A 416 3.69 7.07 -13.86
C VAL A 416 4.21 5.89 -14.67
N THR A 417 5.54 5.74 -14.71
CA THR A 417 6.15 4.75 -15.58
C THR A 417 7.18 3.89 -14.83
N ALA A 418 7.10 2.59 -15.01
CA ALA A 418 8.08 1.62 -14.56
C ALA A 418 8.41 0.65 -15.71
N SER A 419 9.37 -0.26 -15.49
CA SER A 419 9.79 -1.22 -16.52
C SER A 419 8.62 -2.10 -17.00
N ALA A 420 8.56 -2.36 -18.29
CA ALA A 420 7.61 -3.29 -18.90
C ALA A 420 7.93 -4.77 -18.61
N THR A 421 9.11 -5.08 -18.06
CA THR A 421 9.55 -6.47 -17.80
C THR A 421 9.02 -7.01 -16.47
N SER A 422 9.17 -6.26 -15.39
CA SER A 422 8.74 -6.65 -14.02
C SER A 422 8.40 -5.44 -13.16
N GLY A 423 8.35 -4.24 -13.73
CA GLY A 423 8.05 -3.01 -13.04
C GLY A 423 6.58 -2.89 -12.65
N LYS A 424 6.29 -2.10 -11.62
CA LYS A 424 4.93 -1.86 -11.14
C LYS A 424 4.67 -0.37 -11.09
N ALA A 425 3.58 0.08 -11.71
CA ALA A 425 3.20 1.48 -11.74
C ALA A 425 1.75 1.69 -11.29
N GLY A 426 1.54 2.63 -10.39
CA GLY A 426 0.22 3.00 -9.90
C GLY A 426 0.06 4.49 -9.68
N GLY A 427 -1.12 5.03 -9.95
CA GLY A 427 -1.40 6.44 -9.71
C GLY A 427 -1.26 6.87 -8.25
N PHE A 428 -1.46 5.95 -7.31
CA PHE A 428 -1.17 6.14 -5.89
C PHE A 428 0.11 5.41 -5.50
N ALA A 429 0.14 4.08 -5.60
CA ALA A 429 1.32 3.31 -5.23
C ALA A 429 1.73 2.33 -6.35
N GLY A 430 3.06 2.23 -6.59
CA GLY A 430 3.59 1.23 -7.50
C GLY A 430 3.42 -0.18 -6.95
N PHE A 431 3.86 -0.39 -5.72
CA PHE A 431 3.71 -1.65 -5.00
C PHE A 431 3.30 -1.42 -3.55
N ALA A 432 2.30 -2.14 -3.08
CA ALA A 432 1.87 -2.10 -1.68
C ALA A 432 1.70 -3.53 -1.14
N LYS A 433 2.34 -3.84 -0.01
CA LYS A 433 2.18 -5.15 0.64
C LYS A 433 2.18 -5.05 2.16
N ALA A 434 1.56 -6.03 2.81
CA ALA A 434 1.70 -6.23 4.24
C ALA A 434 3.15 -6.56 4.62
N GLY A 435 3.61 -6.06 5.74
CA GLY A 435 4.92 -6.37 6.29
C GLY A 435 4.97 -7.76 6.91
N ASP A 436 6.18 -8.28 7.06
CA ASP A 436 6.43 -9.56 7.70
C ASP A 436 6.34 -9.40 9.22
N ALA A 437 5.23 -9.79 9.83
CA ALA A 437 5.01 -9.68 11.28
C ALA A 437 6.08 -10.40 12.12
N LEU A 438 6.80 -11.35 11.54
CA LEU A 438 7.69 -12.28 12.23
C LEU A 438 9.07 -12.50 11.58
N SER A 439 9.53 -11.62 10.69
CA SER A 439 10.96 -11.60 10.33
C SER A 439 11.85 -11.22 11.54
N ALA A 440 11.25 -11.05 12.70
CA ALA A 440 11.89 -10.77 13.97
C ALA A 440 12.50 -12.04 14.60
N GLY A 441 13.58 -12.54 14.00
CA GLY A 441 14.51 -13.38 14.74
C GLY A 441 14.45 -14.88 14.50
N ASP A 442 15.58 -15.31 14.07
CA ASP A 442 16.12 -16.65 13.97
C ASP A 442 15.62 -17.62 15.08
N SER A 443 15.01 -18.71 14.63
CA SER A 443 15.03 -20.09 15.17
C SER A 443 14.70 -20.41 16.63
N THR A 444 14.10 -19.56 17.45
CA THR A 444 13.63 -20.01 18.78
C THR A 444 12.11 -19.95 18.93
N THR A 445 11.43 -20.72 18.09
CA THR A 445 9.97 -20.86 17.95
C THR A 445 9.23 -21.45 19.15
N SER A 446 9.89 -21.70 20.27
CA SER A 446 9.26 -22.38 21.42
C SER A 446 8.61 -21.45 22.45
N LYS A 447 8.62 -20.12 22.25
CA LYS A 447 8.12 -19.15 23.26
C LYS A 447 6.88 -18.35 22.87
N LEU A 448 6.35 -18.53 21.65
CA LEU A 448 5.10 -17.89 21.21
C LEU A 448 3.82 -18.69 21.59
N THR A 449 3.97 -19.79 22.32
CA THR A 449 2.86 -20.70 22.70
C THR A 449 1.86 -20.11 23.73
N GLY A 450 1.92 -18.84 24.03
CA GLY A 450 1.00 -18.17 24.97
C GLY A 450 0.32 -16.90 24.41
N ILE A 451 0.45 -16.65 23.10
CA ILE A 451 -0.21 -15.48 22.51
C ILE A 451 -1.68 -15.81 22.22
N GLU A 452 -2.59 -15.02 22.78
CA GLU A 452 -4.01 -15.12 22.44
C GLU A 452 -4.25 -14.63 21.00
N LEU A 453 -5.22 -15.21 20.31
CA LEU A 453 -5.45 -14.98 18.88
C LEU A 453 -5.85 -13.53 18.55
N GLU A 454 -6.67 -12.91 19.40
CA GLU A 454 -7.14 -11.54 19.19
C GLU A 454 -5.97 -10.57 19.00
N ASN A 455 -4.91 -10.81 19.73
CA ASN A 455 -3.68 -10.02 19.68
C ASN A 455 -2.83 -10.31 18.44
N LEU A 456 -2.78 -11.57 17.98
CA LEU A 456 -2.13 -11.91 16.72
C LEU A 456 -2.85 -11.24 15.54
N LEU A 457 -4.19 -11.27 15.53
CA LEU A 457 -5.01 -10.60 14.52
C LEU A 457 -4.79 -9.09 14.53
N GLY A 458 -4.69 -8.48 15.72
CA GLY A 458 -4.37 -7.07 15.87
C GLY A 458 -3.01 -6.71 15.26
N VAL A 459 -1.98 -7.52 15.53
CA VAL A 459 -0.64 -7.32 14.93
C VAL A 459 -0.66 -7.48 13.41
N VAL A 460 -1.28 -8.53 12.89
CA VAL A 460 -1.37 -8.75 11.43
C VAL A 460 -2.17 -7.63 10.77
N SER A 461 -3.26 -7.17 11.38
CA SER A 461 -4.04 -6.03 10.89
C SER A 461 -3.22 -4.73 10.89
N ALA A 462 -2.45 -4.47 11.94
CA ALA A 462 -1.60 -3.28 12.03
C ALA A 462 -0.49 -3.25 10.96
N LEU A 463 -0.13 -4.38 10.39
CA LEU A 463 0.92 -4.50 9.38
C LEU A 463 0.40 -4.47 7.93
N ARG A 464 -0.89 -4.22 7.70
CA ARG A 464 -1.47 -4.06 6.37
C ARG A 464 -1.26 -2.64 5.85
N PRO A 465 -0.97 -2.45 4.55
CA PRO A 465 -1.10 -1.12 3.95
C PRO A 465 -2.57 -0.71 3.94
N GLU A 466 -2.85 0.50 4.41
CA GLU A 466 -4.20 1.04 4.47
C GLU A 466 -4.26 2.42 3.81
N PHE A 467 -5.18 2.60 2.84
CA PHE A 467 -5.33 3.82 2.09
C PHE A 467 -6.79 4.29 2.15
N ASN A 468 -7.01 5.42 2.82
CA ASN A 468 -8.36 5.93 3.05
C ASN A 468 -8.49 7.37 2.55
N ASN A 469 -9.65 7.69 1.98
CA ASN A 469 -10.02 9.04 1.55
C ASN A 469 -8.96 9.69 0.65
N THR A 470 -8.74 9.11 -0.54
CA THR A 470 -7.73 9.55 -1.49
C THR A 470 -8.36 10.14 -2.75
N SER A 471 -7.84 11.26 -3.24
CA SER A 471 -8.22 11.81 -4.53
C SER A 471 -7.03 11.92 -5.49
N ILE A 472 -7.23 11.49 -6.75
CA ILE A 472 -6.22 11.56 -7.80
C ILE A 472 -6.82 12.26 -9.01
N ALA A 473 -6.18 13.34 -9.47
CA ALA A 473 -6.55 14.04 -10.70
C ALA A 473 -5.39 13.95 -11.70
N TYR A 474 -5.65 13.27 -12.81
CA TYR A 474 -4.71 13.17 -13.92
C TYR A 474 -4.90 14.35 -14.90
N VAL A 475 -3.80 14.75 -15.54
CA VAL A 475 -3.81 15.64 -16.68
C VAL A 475 -3.55 14.86 -17.97
N SER A 476 -3.97 15.41 -19.09
CA SER A 476 -3.80 14.76 -20.39
C SER A 476 -2.33 14.49 -20.71
N ASN A 477 -2.05 13.33 -21.27
CA ASN A 477 -0.75 12.96 -21.85
C ASN A 477 -0.83 12.76 -23.37
N GLY A 478 -1.81 13.36 -24.03
CA GLY A 478 -2.09 13.15 -25.45
C GLY A 478 -2.61 11.72 -25.70
N SER A 479 -1.99 11.02 -26.65
CA SER A 479 -2.30 9.62 -26.98
C SER A 479 -1.44 8.61 -26.21
N ASP A 480 -0.43 9.06 -25.44
CA ASP A 480 0.49 8.19 -24.73
C ASP A 480 -0.09 7.73 -23.39
N PRO A 481 0.32 6.55 -22.88
CA PRO A 481 -0.16 6.06 -21.60
C PRO A 481 0.17 7.02 -20.44
N GLN A 482 -0.80 7.24 -19.56
CA GLN A 482 -0.56 7.94 -18.29
C GLN A 482 0.05 7.00 -17.24
N VAL A 483 -0.30 5.70 -17.28
CA VAL A 483 0.33 4.69 -16.44
C VAL A 483 0.86 3.56 -17.32
N SER A 484 2.14 3.23 -17.17
CA SER A 484 2.78 2.20 -17.99
C SER A 484 3.81 1.38 -17.20
N ALA A 485 3.66 0.03 -17.20
CA ALA A 485 4.56 -0.90 -16.52
C ALA A 485 4.32 -2.34 -16.97
N ASP A 486 4.96 -3.31 -16.34
CA ASP A 486 4.54 -4.72 -16.40
C ASP A 486 3.18 -4.92 -15.74
N MET A 487 3.00 -4.34 -14.54
CA MET A 487 1.74 -4.28 -13.81
C MET A 487 1.33 -2.83 -13.63
N ALA A 488 0.27 -2.41 -14.31
CA ALA A 488 -0.16 -1.01 -14.37
C ALA A 488 -1.58 -0.83 -13.85
N GLY A 489 -1.78 0.15 -12.96
CA GLY A 489 -3.08 0.49 -12.43
C GLY A 489 -3.25 1.98 -12.13
N GLY A 490 -4.46 2.50 -12.30
CA GLY A 490 -4.75 3.92 -12.03
C GLY A 490 -4.60 4.30 -10.55
N PHE A 491 -4.65 3.33 -9.63
CA PHE A 491 -4.36 3.49 -8.21
C PHE A 491 -3.16 2.65 -7.78
N LEU A 492 -3.18 1.33 -8.00
CA LEU A 492 -2.13 0.39 -7.61
C LEU A 492 -1.55 -0.35 -8.82
N GLY A 493 -0.22 -0.44 -8.94
CA GLY A 493 0.40 -1.40 -9.83
C GLY A 493 0.15 -2.82 -9.37
N GLU A 494 0.56 -3.14 -8.13
CA GLU A 494 0.23 -4.39 -7.44
C GLU A 494 -0.04 -4.14 -5.96
N GLY A 495 -1.10 -4.80 -5.44
CA GLY A 495 -1.47 -4.79 -4.02
C GLY A 495 -1.54 -6.20 -3.43
N GLN A 496 -0.91 -6.40 -2.26
CA GLN A 496 -0.98 -7.65 -1.50
C GLN A 496 -1.51 -7.38 -0.09
N ALA A 497 -2.64 -7.97 0.28
CA ALA A 497 -3.33 -7.73 1.55
C ALA A 497 -3.57 -6.24 1.83
N VAL A 498 -3.90 -5.45 0.81
CA VAL A 498 -4.17 -4.02 0.95
C VAL A 498 -5.59 -3.76 1.42
N ASP A 499 -5.78 -2.69 2.17
CA ASP A 499 -7.08 -2.20 2.60
C ASP A 499 -7.33 -0.79 2.05
N ILE A 500 -8.43 -0.60 1.31
CA ILE A 500 -8.78 0.69 0.73
C ILE A 500 -10.22 1.02 1.09
N ASN A 501 -10.40 2.02 1.96
CA ASN A 501 -11.68 2.48 2.52
C ASN A 501 -12.54 1.36 3.16
N TYR A 502 -12.02 0.17 3.41
CA TYR A 502 -12.83 -1.00 3.79
C TYR A 502 -13.17 -1.06 5.27
N GLY A 503 -12.62 -0.31 6.09
CA GLY A 503 -12.94 -0.29 7.52
C GLY A 503 -13.27 1.12 7.96
N ASN A 504 -14.48 1.58 7.76
CA ASN A 504 -14.93 2.89 8.23
C ASN A 504 -15.06 2.99 9.77
N ASN A 505 -14.61 1.99 10.52
CA ASN A 505 -14.57 2.01 11.96
C ASN A 505 -13.14 2.32 12.43
N ASN A 506 -12.91 3.60 12.73
CA ASN A 506 -11.95 4.15 13.69
C ASN A 506 -10.87 3.19 14.24
N SER A 507 -10.09 2.55 13.39
CA SER A 507 -8.90 1.88 13.88
C SER A 507 -7.79 2.93 14.09
N GLY A 508 -7.67 3.43 15.30
CA GLY A 508 -6.42 4.00 15.83
C GLY A 508 -6.00 5.40 15.41
N PHE A 509 -6.70 6.10 14.51
CA PHE A 509 -6.42 7.50 14.22
C PHE A 509 -7.37 8.41 15.00
N LYS A 510 -6.94 8.90 16.18
CA LYS A 510 -7.58 10.09 16.76
C LYS A 510 -7.32 11.25 15.81
N ALA A 511 -8.38 11.79 15.20
CA ALA A 511 -8.33 13.13 14.67
C ALA A 511 -7.96 14.07 15.81
N ASP A 512 -6.91 14.87 15.63
CA ASP A 512 -6.74 16.06 16.45
C ASP A 512 -7.92 16.99 16.12
N THR A 513 -9.01 16.83 16.84
CA THR A 513 -10.04 17.87 16.88
C THR A 513 -9.49 19.00 17.74
N ASP A 514 -8.97 20.02 17.09
CA ASP A 514 -8.85 21.35 17.66
C ASP A 514 -10.26 21.86 18.01
N THR A 515 -10.79 21.43 19.14
CA THR A 515 -11.92 22.09 19.76
C THR A 515 -11.54 22.43 21.18
N ASN A 516 -11.13 23.70 21.35
CA ASN A 516 -11.27 24.43 22.61
C ASN A 516 -12.70 24.31 23.11
N SER A 517 -12.95 23.38 24.00
CA SER A 517 -14.10 23.49 24.89
C SER A 517 -13.65 23.28 26.34
N SER A 518 -13.48 24.40 27.01
CA SER A 518 -13.39 24.49 28.45
C SER A 518 -14.60 23.82 29.13
N SER A 519 -14.38 22.78 29.92
CA SER A 519 -15.26 22.47 31.03
C SER A 519 -14.45 22.08 32.25
N ASN A 520 -14.61 22.92 33.27
CA ASN A 520 -14.16 22.76 34.63
C ASN A 520 -14.72 21.47 35.29
N GLY A 521 -13.86 20.80 36.04
CA GLY A 521 -14.37 20.05 37.19
C GLY A 521 -13.49 18.88 37.67
N SER A 522 -12.77 19.17 38.78
CA SER A 522 -12.49 18.28 39.91
C SER A 522 -11.33 17.29 39.88
N THR A 523 -10.24 17.69 40.46
CA THR A 523 -9.33 17.04 41.46
C THR A 523 -9.24 15.51 41.48
N GLY A 524 -8.02 15.05 41.19
CA GLY A 524 -7.52 13.71 41.49
C GLY A 524 -6.16 13.50 40.87
N GLU A 525 -5.08 13.82 41.60
CA GLU A 525 -3.71 13.50 41.17
C GLU A 525 -3.57 11.98 41.00
N LYS A 526 -3.44 11.55 39.75
CA LYS A 526 -2.82 10.28 39.38
C LYS A 526 -1.84 10.57 38.25
N ASN A 527 -0.66 9.99 38.32
CA ASN A 527 0.42 10.12 37.39
C ASN A 527 -0.08 9.94 35.93
N SER A 528 -0.26 11.03 35.22
CA SER A 528 -1.01 11.12 33.97
C SER A 528 -0.18 10.74 32.72
N GLU A 529 1.14 10.64 32.84
CA GLU A 529 2.02 10.40 31.66
C GLU A 529 2.02 8.94 31.18
N GLU A 530 1.85 7.97 32.10
CA GLU A 530 1.72 6.55 31.77
C GLU A 530 0.29 6.20 31.31
N ALA A 531 -0.71 6.89 31.86
CA ALA A 531 -2.11 6.72 31.51
C ALA A 531 -2.45 7.27 30.11
N ASP A 532 -1.86 8.39 29.69
CA ASP A 532 -2.09 8.95 28.34
C ASP A 532 -1.47 8.12 27.22
N PHE A 533 -0.32 7.53 27.47
CA PHE A 533 0.32 6.62 26.51
C PHE A 533 -0.45 5.29 26.37
N ILE A 534 -0.87 4.70 27.51
CA ILE A 534 -1.64 3.45 27.53
C ILE A 534 -3.08 3.69 27.05
N SER A 535 -3.71 4.83 27.36
CA SER A 535 -5.06 5.15 26.92
C SER A 535 -5.15 5.44 25.42
N ALA A 536 -4.09 5.96 24.80
CA ALA A 536 -4.02 6.09 23.34
C ALA A 536 -3.95 4.72 22.63
N VAL A 537 -3.47 3.69 23.32
CA VAL A 537 -3.30 2.32 22.80
C VAL A 537 -4.47 1.41 23.15
N THR A 538 -5.08 1.55 24.34
CA THR A 538 -6.13 0.63 24.81
C THR A 538 -7.56 1.08 24.53
N ASN A 539 -7.80 2.32 24.09
CA ASN A 539 -9.15 2.80 23.71
C ASN A 539 -9.56 2.41 22.29
N SER A 540 -8.98 1.38 21.67
CA SER A 540 -9.46 0.84 20.39
C SER A 540 -10.60 -0.15 20.50
N GLU A 541 -11.07 -0.49 21.72
CA GLU A 541 -12.22 -1.37 21.92
C GLU A 541 -13.35 -0.65 22.67
N ASN A 542 -14.51 -0.59 21.99
CA ASN A 542 -15.84 -0.26 22.50
C ASN A 542 -16.11 1.18 22.98
N GLU A 543 -16.37 2.09 22.03
CA GLU A 543 -17.49 3.01 22.20
C GLU A 543 -18.25 3.13 20.87
N THR A 544 -19.33 2.35 20.76
CA THR A 544 -20.46 2.68 19.88
C THR A 544 -21.16 3.89 20.47
N THR A 545 -20.71 5.08 20.16
CA THR A 545 -21.52 6.28 20.29
C THR A 545 -22.37 6.44 19.05
N GLU A 546 -23.62 6.05 19.15
CA GLU A 546 -24.68 6.51 18.24
C GLU A 546 -24.66 8.05 18.22
N GLY A 547 -24.30 8.65 17.06
CA GLY A 547 -24.54 10.06 16.86
C GLY A 547 -23.64 10.87 15.95
N GLU A 548 -22.54 10.36 15.41
CA GLU A 548 -21.82 11.05 14.34
C GLU A 548 -21.88 10.24 13.06
N THR A 549 -22.66 10.72 12.09
CA THR A 549 -22.56 10.33 10.70
C THR A 549 -21.22 10.86 10.15
N GLY A 550 -20.14 10.18 10.48
CA GLY A 550 -18.83 10.45 9.87
C GLY A 550 -18.96 10.26 8.36
N ALA A 551 -18.45 11.20 7.59
CA ALA A 551 -18.43 11.09 6.13
C ALA A 551 -17.74 9.77 5.73
N ILE A 552 -18.37 9.01 4.82
CA ILE A 552 -17.80 7.77 4.31
C ILE A 552 -16.49 8.13 3.58
N ALA A 553 -15.38 7.50 3.97
CA ALA A 553 -14.13 7.66 3.26
C ALA A 553 -14.28 7.15 1.81
N THR A 554 -13.87 7.95 0.83
CA THR A 554 -14.00 7.62 -0.58
C THR A 554 -12.68 7.81 -1.32
N THR A 555 -12.41 6.93 -2.28
CA THR A 555 -11.27 7.10 -3.19
C THR A 555 -11.79 7.45 -4.58
N ASN A 556 -11.33 8.59 -5.12
CA ASN A 556 -11.80 9.08 -6.40
C ASN A 556 -10.64 9.35 -7.36
N ILE A 557 -10.72 8.78 -8.57
CA ILE A 557 -9.75 8.97 -9.66
C ILE A 557 -10.44 9.66 -10.82
N THR A 558 -9.89 10.77 -11.29
CA THR A 558 -10.45 11.55 -12.41
C THR A 558 -9.40 11.85 -13.48
N GLY A 559 -9.84 12.05 -14.71
CA GLY A 559 -8.99 12.43 -15.83
C GLY A 559 -8.12 11.31 -16.41
N LEU A 560 -8.30 10.07 -15.95
CA LEU A 560 -7.56 8.92 -16.44
C LEU A 560 -8.04 8.51 -17.83
N SER A 561 -7.15 8.44 -18.83
CA SER A 561 -7.49 8.15 -20.22
C SER A 561 -6.80 6.92 -20.79
N TYR A 562 -5.57 6.58 -20.38
CA TYR A 562 -4.89 5.42 -20.93
C TYR A 562 -3.96 4.74 -19.93
N ILE A 563 -4.15 3.42 -19.78
CA ILE A 563 -3.29 2.53 -18.97
C ILE A 563 -2.74 1.42 -19.88
N LYS A 564 -1.43 1.18 -19.77
CA LYS A 564 -0.74 0.12 -20.52
C LYS A 564 0.05 -0.78 -19.57
N GLY A 565 -0.39 -2.02 -19.41
CA GLY A 565 0.35 -3.09 -18.76
C GLY A 565 1.02 -4.04 -19.76
N THR A 566 2.08 -4.74 -19.36
CA THR A 566 2.53 -5.89 -20.13
C THR A 566 1.81 -7.14 -19.64
N SER A 567 1.98 -7.51 -18.38
CA SER A 567 1.30 -8.68 -17.80
C SER A 567 -0.11 -8.37 -17.33
N TYR A 568 -0.28 -7.23 -16.63
CA TYR A 568 -1.57 -6.87 -16.03
C TYR A 568 -1.87 -5.38 -16.17
N ALA A 569 -3.10 -5.07 -16.57
CA ALA A 569 -3.59 -3.69 -16.66
C ALA A 569 -4.96 -3.55 -16.02
N GLY A 570 -5.14 -2.56 -15.15
CA GLY A 570 -6.43 -2.27 -14.53
C GLY A 570 -6.68 -0.79 -14.32
N GLY A 571 -7.91 -0.33 -14.52
CA GLY A 571 -8.28 1.07 -14.25
C GLY A 571 -7.94 1.49 -12.83
N PHE A 572 -8.13 0.60 -11.85
CA PHE A 572 -7.77 0.81 -10.45
C PHE A 572 -6.48 0.07 -10.07
N ALA A 573 -6.43 -1.25 -10.28
CA ALA A 573 -5.29 -2.06 -9.94
C ALA A 573 -4.87 -3.00 -11.07
N GLY A 574 -3.56 -3.05 -11.38
CA GLY A 574 -3.02 -4.03 -12.30
C GLY A 574 -3.18 -5.44 -11.75
N ARG A 575 -2.76 -5.66 -10.50
CA ARG A 575 -2.87 -6.96 -9.81
C ARG A 575 -3.21 -6.81 -8.34
N LEU A 576 -4.11 -7.66 -7.83
CA LEU A 576 -4.44 -7.76 -6.41
C LEU A 576 -4.33 -9.21 -5.94
N MET A 577 -3.61 -9.43 -4.85
CA MET A 577 -3.32 -10.76 -4.31
C MET A 577 -3.43 -10.82 -2.79
N PRO A 578 -3.70 -12.01 -2.22
CA PRO A 578 -3.54 -12.24 -0.80
C PRO A 578 -2.10 -11.95 -0.36
N GLY A 579 -1.94 -11.49 0.87
CA GLY A 579 -0.63 -11.40 1.51
C GLY A 579 -0.14 -12.77 2.00
N ASP A 580 1.17 -12.94 2.11
CA ASP A 580 1.79 -14.13 2.68
C ASP A 580 1.62 -14.18 4.20
N VAL A 581 0.57 -14.79 4.69
CA VAL A 581 0.37 -15.01 6.13
C VAL A 581 1.43 -15.98 6.70
N ALA A 582 2.03 -16.82 5.86
CA ALA A 582 3.01 -17.83 6.28
C ALA A 582 4.43 -17.29 6.47
N GLN A 583 4.78 -16.17 5.89
CA GLN A 583 6.04 -15.49 6.25
C GLN A 583 6.00 -14.93 7.68
N THR A 584 4.83 -14.92 8.32
CA THR A 584 4.68 -14.59 9.74
C THR A 584 5.28 -15.63 10.69
N GLY A 585 6.19 -16.50 10.23
CA GLY A 585 7.10 -17.35 11.03
C GLY A 585 6.40 -18.21 12.10
N SER A 586 6.10 -19.33 11.73
CA SER A 586 5.88 -20.64 12.29
C SER A 586 4.47 -21.19 12.04
N ILE A 587 4.44 -22.03 11.06
CA ILE A 587 3.43 -23.05 10.77
C ILE A 587 2.81 -23.68 12.04
N LYS A 588 3.58 -23.74 13.13
CA LYS A 588 3.13 -24.25 14.43
C LYS A 588 2.07 -23.37 15.11
N LEU A 589 2.06 -22.05 14.88
CA LEU A 589 1.07 -21.17 15.48
C LEU A 589 -0.30 -21.30 14.81
N LEU A 590 -0.34 -21.35 13.48
CA LEU A 590 -1.58 -21.56 12.73
C LEU A 590 -2.18 -22.95 13.00
N GLY A 591 -1.34 -23.95 13.31
CA GLY A 591 -1.79 -25.27 13.77
C GLY A 591 -2.45 -25.27 15.17
N LEU A 592 -2.43 -24.16 15.91
CA LEU A 592 -3.14 -24.01 17.19
C LEU A 592 -4.50 -23.33 17.03
N LEU A 593 -4.80 -22.73 15.88
CA LEU A 593 -6.02 -21.98 15.63
C LEU A 593 -7.22 -22.92 15.43
N ASN A 594 -8.38 -22.52 15.93
CA ASN A 594 -9.65 -23.15 15.54
C ASN A 594 -10.14 -22.56 14.20
N VAL A 595 -11.18 -23.12 13.61
CA VAL A 595 -11.69 -22.72 12.30
C VAL A 595 -12.11 -21.26 12.23
N ASN A 596 -12.80 -20.74 13.23
CA ASN A 596 -13.22 -19.33 13.28
C ASN A 596 -12.02 -18.39 13.32
N GLN A 597 -11.00 -18.77 14.05
CA GLN A 597 -9.74 -18.05 14.17
C GLN A 597 -8.98 -18.03 12.85
N LEU A 598 -8.96 -19.16 12.13
CA LEU A 598 -8.36 -19.24 10.80
C LEU A 598 -9.12 -18.35 9.81
N LEU A 599 -10.46 -18.34 9.85
CA LEU A 599 -11.29 -17.47 9.01
C LEU A 599 -10.97 -15.99 9.23
N SER A 600 -10.77 -15.58 10.48
CA SER A 600 -10.39 -14.20 10.80
C SER A 600 -8.99 -13.83 10.29
N VAL A 601 -8.02 -14.74 10.38
CA VAL A 601 -6.67 -14.54 9.80
C VAL A 601 -6.74 -14.42 8.27
N MET A 602 -7.55 -15.26 7.61
CA MET A 602 -7.74 -15.20 6.17
C MET A 602 -8.39 -13.88 5.73
N ASP A 603 -9.39 -13.38 6.47
CA ASP A 603 -10.05 -12.11 6.17
C ASP A 603 -9.06 -10.93 6.21
N VAL A 604 -8.12 -10.94 7.14
CA VAL A 604 -7.05 -9.93 7.22
C VAL A 604 -6.02 -10.08 6.09
N ALA A 605 -5.80 -11.27 5.57
CA ALA A 605 -4.81 -11.52 4.53
C ALA A 605 -5.30 -11.14 3.11
N TYR A 606 -6.58 -10.88 2.89
CA TYR A 606 -7.13 -10.60 1.56
C TYR A 606 -7.17 -9.12 1.23
N PRO A 607 -6.94 -8.73 -0.05
CA PRO A 607 -7.12 -7.35 -0.48
C PRO A 607 -8.61 -6.96 -0.43
N ARG A 608 -8.90 -5.81 0.18
CA ARG A 608 -10.25 -5.28 0.37
C ARG A 608 -10.34 -3.86 -0.16
N ILE A 609 -11.37 -3.58 -0.95
CA ILE A 609 -11.63 -2.27 -1.54
C ILE A 609 -13.09 -1.94 -1.33
N SER A 610 -13.39 -0.75 -0.83
CA SER A 610 -14.76 -0.23 -0.84
C SER A 610 -14.81 1.24 -1.25
N ASP A 611 -15.98 1.67 -1.68
CA ASP A 611 -16.32 3.08 -1.92
C ASP A 611 -15.26 3.83 -2.74
N SER A 612 -14.84 3.20 -3.86
CA SER A 612 -13.77 3.71 -4.72
C SER A 612 -14.25 3.84 -6.16
N SER A 613 -14.12 5.03 -6.75
CA SER A 613 -14.61 5.31 -8.09
C SER A 613 -13.54 5.81 -9.05
N ILE A 614 -13.73 5.47 -10.32
CA ILE A 614 -12.94 6.00 -11.42
C ILE A 614 -13.90 6.69 -12.40
N GLU A 615 -13.67 7.97 -12.62
CA GLU A 615 -14.27 8.69 -13.73
C GLU A 615 -13.24 8.85 -14.86
N GLY A 616 -13.32 7.94 -15.83
CA GLY A 616 -12.40 7.90 -16.97
C GLY A 616 -12.65 9.08 -17.92
N ASN A 617 -11.62 9.41 -18.68
CA ASN A 617 -11.73 10.33 -19.83
C ASN A 617 -11.55 9.53 -21.12
N ASN A 618 -12.62 8.84 -21.56
CA ASN A 618 -12.57 7.83 -22.61
C ASN A 618 -11.49 6.75 -22.31
N LEU A 619 -11.53 6.19 -21.11
CA LEU A 619 -10.50 5.32 -20.58
C LEU A 619 -10.24 4.10 -21.47
N VAL A 620 -9.00 3.92 -21.85
CA VAL A 620 -8.46 2.74 -22.55
C VAL A 620 -7.57 1.95 -21.60
N VAL A 621 -7.79 0.66 -21.46
CA VAL A 621 -6.97 -0.24 -20.64
C VAL A 621 -6.46 -1.37 -21.52
N THR A 622 -5.13 -1.48 -21.62
CA THR A 622 -4.51 -2.46 -22.51
C THR A 622 -3.44 -3.27 -21.76
N ALA A 623 -3.54 -4.60 -21.82
CA ALA A 623 -2.44 -5.50 -21.52
C ALA A 623 -1.85 -6.01 -22.84
N SER A 624 -0.52 -5.93 -23.03
CA SER A 624 0.12 -6.38 -24.27
C SER A 624 0.48 -7.87 -24.26
N GLY A 625 0.55 -8.47 -23.09
CA GLY A 625 0.86 -9.88 -22.90
C GLY A 625 2.34 -10.25 -22.97
N LYS A 626 2.67 -11.43 -22.44
CA LYS A 626 3.94 -12.14 -22.58
C LYS A 626 3.65 -13.59 -22.96
N ASN A 627 4.42 -14.14 -23.85
CA ASN A 627 4.34 -15.54 -24.26
C ASN A 627 5.61 -16.28 -23.83
N ASP A 628 5.94 -16.17 -22.54
CA ASP A 628 7.04 -16.89 -21.89
C ASP A 628 6.55 -18.22 -21.32
N ASP A 629 7.27 -18.85 -20.38
CA ASP A 629 6.88 -20.09 -19.68
C ASP A 629 5.49 -20.02 -19.00
N VAL A 630 5.02 -18.80 -18.69
CA VAL A 630 3.68 -18.51 -18.17
C VAL A 630 3.00 -17.48 -19.07
N ALA A 631 1.89 -17.86 -19.67
CA ALA A 631 1.06 -16.96 -20.47
C ALA A 631 0.44 -15.86 -19.58
N LEU A 632 0.81 -14.61 -19.83
CA LEU A 632 0.38 -13.43 -19.08
C LEU A 632 -0.18 -12.36 -20.02
N GLY A 633 -1.29 -11.73 -19.63
CA GLY A 633 -1.89 -10.66 -20.40
C GLY A 633 -3.36 -10.49 -20.04
N ASP A 634 -3.65 -9.92 -18.83
CA ASP A 634 -4.99 -9.73 -18.33
C ASP A 634 -5.31 -8.23 -18.21
N ALA A 635 -6.45 -7.80 -18.74
CA ALA A 635 -6.91 -6.42 -18.60
C ALA A 635 -8.33 -6.34 -18.03
N GLY A 636 -8.54 -5.37 -17.14
CA GLY A 636 -9.84 -5.04 -16.60
C GLY A 636 -10.07 -3.53 -16.50
N GLY A 637 -11.28 -3.06 -16.78
CA GLY A 637 -11.59 -1.65 -16.61
C GLY A 637 -11.36 -1.16 -15.17
N TYR A 638 -11.43 -2.06 -14.18
CA TYR A 638 -11.15 -1.79 -12.78
C TYR A 638 -9.93 -2.60 -12.27
N ILE A 639 -9.92 -3.93 -12.39
CA ILE A 639 -8.83 -4.81 -11.95
C ILE A 639 -8.36 -5.68 -13.13
N GLY A 640 -7.03 -5.72 -13.40
CA GLY A 640 -6.48 -6.64 -14.39
C GLY A 640 -6.53 -8.08 -13.91
N ASN A 641 -5.91 -8.39 -12.77
CA ASN A 641 -5.87 -9.73 -12.18
C ASN A 641 -6.19 -9.67 -10.69
N GLY A 642 -7.26 -10.33 -10.26
CA GLY A 642 -7.74 -10.36 -8.89
C GLY A 642 -7.84 -11.76 -8.31
N LYS A 643 -7.18 -11.98 -7.15
CA LYS A 643 -7.21 -13.23 -6.41
C LYS A 643 -7.64 -13.01 -4.98
N ALA A 644 -8.66 -13.72 -4.52
CA ALA A 644 -9.28 -13.56 -3.20
C ALA A 644 -9.63 -12.09 -2.89
N VAL A 645 -10.15 -11.36 -3.87
CA VAL A 645 -10.44 -9.94 -3.75
C VAL A 645 -11.84 -9.70 -3.19
N MET A 646 -11.96 -8.74 -2.29
CA MET A 646 -13.24 -8.26 -1.78
C MET A 646 -13.44 -6.81 -2.24
N VAL A 647 -14.39 -6.59 -3.15
CA VAL A 647 -14.67 -5.26 -3.70
C VAL A 647 -16.13 -4.91 -3.46
N LYS A 648 -16.38 -3.72 -2.95
CA LYS A 648 -17.74 -3.25 -2.64
C LYS A 648 -17.93 -1.79 -3.04
N ASN A 649 -19.13 -1.45 -3.57
CA ASN A 649 -19.52 -0.08 -3.91
C ASN A 649 -18.46 0.67 -4.74
N SER A 650 -17.87 0.03 -5.74
CA SER A 650 -16.73 0.55 -6.47
C SER A 650 -16.96 0.48 -7.96
N ASP A 651 -17.04 1.63 -8.59
CA ASP A 651 -17.45 1.76 -9.99
C ASP A 651 -16.33 2.31 -10.88
N VAL A 652 -16.37 1.94 -12.15
CA VAL A 652 -15.58 2.60 -13.18
C VAL A 652 -16.51 3.09 -14.31
N THR A 653 -16.35 4.35 -14.70
CA THR A 653 -17.20 5.00 -15.69
C THR A 653 -16.41 5.60 -16.84
N ASN A 654 -17.07 5.86 -17.97
CA ASN A 654 -16.46 6.38 -19.18
C ASN A 654 -15.32 5.51 -19.73
N VAL A 655 -15.47 4.19 -19.67
CA VAL A 655 -14.53 3.23 -20.26
C VAL A 655 -14.84 3.07 -21.74
N LYS A 656 -13.86 3.35 -22.58
CA LYS A 656 -13.97 3.22 -24.03
C LYS A 656 -13.61 1.82 -24.49
N GLU A 657 -12.48 1.30 -24.00
CA GLU A 657 -11.90 0.07 -24.50
C GLU A 657 -11.11 -0.68 -23.44
N VAL A 658 -11.25 -2.02 -23.41
CA VAL A 658 -10.41 -2.93 -22.62
C VAL A 658 -9.90 -4.01 -23.56
N THR A 659 -8.57 -4.14 -23.65
CA THR A 659 -7.92 -5.08 -24.59
C THR A 659 -6.84 -5.91 -23.90
N ALA A 660 -6.86 -7.23 -24.12
CA ALA A 660 -5.85 -8.15 -23.61
C ALA A 660 -5.72 -9.40 -24.50
N PRO A 661 -4.58 -10.11 -24.49
CA PRO A 661 -4.46 -11.37 -25.23
C PRO A 661 -5.16 -12.56 -24.54
N TYR A 662 -5.16 -12.61 -23.22
CA TYR A 662 -5.66 -13.77 -22.48
C TYR A 662 -7.03 -13.51 -21.85
N HIS A 663 -7.14 -12.52 -20.96
CA HIS A 663 -8.41 -12.25 -20.27
C HIS A 663 -8.73 -10.76 -20.33
N ALA A 664 -9.79 -10.40 -21.00
CA ALA A 664 -10.31 -9.04 -21.06
C ALA A 664 -11.69 -8.97 -20.39
N GLY A 665 -11.81 -8.13 -19.36
CA GLY A 665 -13.09 -7.89 -18.69
C GLY A 665 -13.38 -6.40 -18.59
N GLY A 666 -14.59 -5.99 -18.86
CA GLY A 666 -14.98 -4.59 -18.71
C GLY A 666 -14.73 -4.09 -17.30
N TYR A 667 -14.90 -4.93 -16.27
CA TYR A 667 -14.59 -4.63 -14.88
C TYR A 667 -13.32 -5.35 -14.39
N ILE A 668 -13.25 -6.68 -14.52
CA ILE A 668 -12.10 -7.47 -14.07
C ILE A 668 -11.67 -8.47 -15.15
N GLY A 669 -10.38 -8.48 -15.48
CA GLY A 669 -9.82 -9.39 -16.48
C GLY A 669 -9.95 -10.85 -16.05
N ILE A 670 -9.35 -11.20 -14.92
CA ILE A 670 -9.51 -12.51 -14.30
C ILE A 670 -9.82 -12.41 -12.80
N MET A 671 -10.80 -13.19 -12.34
CA MET A 671 -11.24 -13.27 -10.95
C MET A 671 -11.07 -14.70 -10.45
N ARG A 672 -10.17 -14.89 -9.49
CA ARG A 672 -9.90 -16.19 -8.88
C ARG A 672 -10.14 -16.16 -7.38
N SER A 673 -10.63 -17.23 -6.83
CA SER A 673 -10.64 -17.43 -5.38
C SER A 673 -9.23 -17.77 -4.88
N GLY A 674 -8.90 -17.38 -3.66
CA GLY A 674 -7.70 -17.81 -2.98
C GLY A 674 -7.77 -19.31 -2.66
N SER A 675 -6.64 -19.94 -2.49
CA SER A 675 -6.59 -21.29 -1.93
C SER A 675 -6.11 -21.22 -0.47
N ALA A 676 -6.65 -22.09 0.38
CA ALA A 676 -6.14 -22.21 1.75
C ALA A 676 -4.64 -22.58 1.80
N ALA A 677 -4.13 -23.17 0.72
CA ALA A 677 -2.70 -23.49 0.57
C ALA A 677 -1.82 -22.26 0.29
N GLU A 678 -2.39 -21.19 -0.27
CA GLU A 678 -1.64 -19.96 -0.59
C GLU A 678 -1.57 -18.96 0.56
N ALA A 679 -2.30 -19.21 1.65
CA ALA A 679 -2.02 -18.52 2.91
C ALA A 679 -0.61 -18.86 3.45
N GLY A 680 0.16 -19.65 2.75
CA GLY A 680 1.56 -19.94 3.01
C GLY A 680 2.22 -20.78 1.92
N ASP A 681 3.29 -20.26 1.33
CA ASP A 681 4.14 -20.95 0.36
C ASP A 681 5.04 -22.03 1.03
N ALA A 682 4.85 -22.27 2.29
CA ALA A 682 5.61 -23.23 3.04
C ALA A 682 4.86 -24.58 3.08
N THR A 683 5.21 -25.47 2.15
CA THR A 683 5.04 -26.93 2.25
C THR A 683 3.71 -27.41 2.84
N GLY A 684 3.09 -28.41 2.31
CA GLY A 684 1.81 -28.99 2.73
C GLY A 684 1.57 -29.24 4.24
N ASP A 685 2.55 -28.91 5.09
CA ASP A 685 2.50 -29.05 6.55
C ASP A 685 1.55 -28.08 7.26
N LEU A 686 1.37 -26.85 6.76
CA LEU A 686 0.41 -25.91 7.34
C LEU A 686 -1.02 -26.37 7.05
N LEU A 687 -1.29 -26.68 5.80
CA LEU A 687 -2.59 -27.16 5.38
C LEU A 687 -2.94 -28.47 6.11
N ASN A 688 -1.99 -29.40 6.21
CA ASN A 688 -2.19 -30.65 6.94
C ASN A 688 -2.40 -30.44 8.45
N SER A 689 -1.74 -29.47 9.07
CA SER A 689 -1.91 -29.19 10.50
C SER A 689 -3.26 -28.51 10.80
N VAL A 690 -3.74 -27.64 9.91
CA VAL A 690 -5.06 -26.99 10.02
C VAL A 690 -6.17 -27.96 9.62
N LEU A 691 -6.02 -28.64 8.51
CA LEU A 691 -6.98 -29.63 8.04
C LEU A 691 -7.12 -30.80 9.01
N GLY A 692 -6.07 -31.17 9.74
CA GLY A 692 -6.12 -32.17 10.83
C GLY A 692 -7.06 -31.81 11.97
N LYS A 693 -7.45 -30.54 12.10
CA LYS A 693 -8.35 -30.01 13.14
C LYS A 693 -9.74 -29.68 12.62
N ILE A 694 -9.92 -29.59 11.31
CA ILE A 694 -11.24 -29.44 10.70
C ILE A 694 -12.01 -30.75 10.96
N LEU A 695 -13.04 -30.66 11.77
CA LEU A 695 -13.83 -31.80 12.23
C LEU A 695 -14.99 -32.11 11.29
N SER A 696 -15.33 -31.19 10.36
CA SER A 696 -16.47 -31.39 9.48
C SER A 696 -16.25 -30.77 8.08
N LEU A 697 -16.88 -31.34 7.06
CA LEU A 697 -16.90 -30.78 5.70
C LEU A 697 -17.55 -29.38 5.65
N LYS A 698 -18.47 -29.08 6.57
CA LYS A 698 -19.08 -27.76 6.69
C LYS A 698 -18.06 -26.69 7.11
N GLU A 699 -17.18 -27.00 8.04
CA GLU A 699 -16.10 -26.09 8.46
C GLU A 699 -15.10 -25.86 7.33
N LEU A 700 -14.74 -26.92 6.59
CA LEU A 700 -13.91 -26.82 5.39
C LEU A 700 -14.58 -25.92 4.33
N ALA A 701 -15.88 -26.09 4.09
CA ALA A 701 -16.64 -25.25 3.17
C ALA A 701 -16.62 -23.78 3.59
N SER A 702 -16.73 -23.48 4.90
CA SER A 702 -16.66 -22.12 5.42
C SER A 702 -15.30 -21.47 5.17
N VAL A 703 -14.20 -22.20 5.37
CA VAL A 703 -12.84 -21.75 5.07
C VAL A 703 -12.68 -21.42 3.58
N LEU A 704 -13.20 -22.29 2.71
CA LEU A 704 -13.11 -22.09 1.27
C LEU A 704 -14.01 -20.94 0.77
N GLN A 705 -15.18 -20.74 1.36
CA GLN A 705 -16.05 -19.60 1.07
C GLN A 705 -15.41 -18.27 1.52
N ALA A 706 -14.67 -18.25 2.62
CA ALA A 706 -13.92 -17.08 3.03
C ALA A 706 -12.81 -16.74 2.05
N ALA A 707 -12.21 -17.76 1.40
CA ALA A 707 -11.20 -17.56 0.36
C ALA A 707 -11.78 -17.14 -1.00
N SER A 708 -13.10 -17.10 -1.17
CA SER A 708 -13.74 -16.74 -2.43
C SER A 708 -13.68 -15.24 -2.68
N SER A 709 -13.33 -14.85 -3.91
CA SER A 709 -13.46 -13.47 -4.34
C SER A 709 -14.92 -13.00 -4.30
N LYS A 710 -15.17 -11.78 -3.82
CA LYS A 710 -16.52 -11.19 -3.71
C LYS A 710 -16.54 -9.81 -4.32
N ILE A 711 -17.44 -9.58 -5.27
CA ILE A 711 -17.69 -8.27 -5.86
C ILE A 711 -19.16 -7.92 -5.58
N THR A 712 -19.38 -6.82 -4.86
CA THR A 712 -20.71 -6.44 -4.40
C THR A 712 -21.02 -5.00 -4.77
N ASN A 713 -22.14 -4.75 -5.43
CA ASN A 713 -22.61 -3.42 -5.84
C ASN A 713 -21.58 -2.65 -6.68
N CYS A 714 -20.98 -3.31 -7.66
CA CYS A 714 -19.95 -2.74 -8.54
C CYS A 714 -20.40 -2.74 -9.99
N LYS A 715 -19.99 -1.70 -10.73
CA LYS A 715 -20.41 -1.49 -12.10
C LYS A 715 -19.27 -1.01 -12.98
N VAL A 716 -19.30 -1.42 -14.25
CA VAL A 716 -18.57 -0.77 -15.33
C VAL A 716 -19.55 -0.07 -16.25
N ALA A 717 -19.28 1.20 -16.57
CA ALA A 717 -20.05 1.95 -17.55
C ALA A 717 -19.17 2.40 -18.72
N GLY A 718 -19.58 2.07 -19.92
CA GLY A 718 -18.95 2.55 -21.15
C GLY A 718 -19.17 4.05 -21.38
N THR A 719 -18.44 4.61 -22.36
CA THR A 719 -18.71 5.96 -22.88
C THR A 719 -20.09 6.04 -23.53
N ALA A 720 -20.52 7.23 -23.93
CA ALA A 720 -21.75 7.40 -24.72
C ALA A 720 -21.72 6.61 -26.05
N ASP A 721 -20.52 6.44 -26.65
CA ASP A 721 -20.29 5.65 -27.86
C ASP A 721 -20.22 4.14 -27.59
N GLY A 722 -20.07 3.75 -26.33
CA GLY A 722 -20.06 2.38 -25.83
C GLY A 722 -18.72 1.85 -25.39
N LEU A 723 -18.77 0.75 -24.60
CA LEU A 723 -17.64 -0.06 -24.14
C LEU A 723 -17.34 -1.16 -25.15
N THR A 724 -16.09 -1.25 -25.58
CA THR A 724 -15.57 -2.39 -26.35
C THR A 724 -14.61 -3.22 -25.49
N VAL A 725 -14.83 -4.53 -25.43
CA VAL A 725 -13.95 -5.48 -24.71
C VAL A 725 -13.43 -6.51 -25.72
N THR A 726 -12.09 -6.61 -25.82
CA THR A 726 -11.46 -7.49 -26.81
C THR A 726 -10.38 -8.36 -26.17
N ALA A 727 -10.50 -9.65 -26.32
CA ALA A 727 -9.50 -10.65 -25.96
C ALA A 727 -9.04 -11.42 -27.19
N ASP A 728 -8.26 -10.76 -28.04
CA ASP A 728 -7.69 -11.34 -29.27
C ASP A 728 -6.49 -10.50 -29.71
N ASN A 729 -5.30 -11.07 -29.80
CA ASN A 729 -4.15 -10.34 -30.34
C ASN A 729 -3.03 -11.20 -30.93
N GLY A 730 -3.33 -12.40 -31.38
CA GLY A 730 -2.42 -13.16 -32.26
C GLY A 730 -1.29 -13.94 -31.57
N PHE A 731 -1.36 -14.21 -30.26
CA PHE A 731 -0.50 -15.22 -29.65
C PHE A 731 -1.01 -16.63 -29.97
N GLU A 732 -0.16 -17.55 -30.46
CA GLU A 732 -0.55 -18.91 -30.85
C GLU A 732 -1.26 -19.70 -29.73
N ASN A 733 -1.00 -19.40 -28.46
CA ASN A 733 -1.56 -20.06 -27.26
C ASN A 733 -2.47 -19.15 -26.43
N ALA A 734 -2.93 -18.05 -26.99
CA ALA A 734 -3.81 -17.14 -26.25
C ALA A 734 -5.12 -17.84 -25.90
N GLU A 735 -5.53 -17.73 -24.65
CA GLU A 735 -6.83 -18.22 -24.19
C GLU A 735 -7.97 -17.38 -24.76
N GLY A 736 -7.84 -16.06 -24.77
CA GLY A 736 -8.75 -15.14 -25.44
C GLY A 736 -10.17 -15.15 -24.89
N TYR A 737 -10.34 -14.94 -23.57
CA TYR A 737 -11.64 -14.90 -22.92
C TYR A 737 -12.09 -13.45 -22.69
N ALA A 738 -13.18 -13.05 -23.31
CA ALA A 738 -13.72 -11.70 -23.22
C ALA A 738 -15.07 -11.65 -22.52
N GLY A 739 -15.23 -10.73 -21.59
CA GLY A 739 -16.52 -10.48 -20.93
C GLY A 739 -16.79 -9.01 -20.68
N GLY A 740 -18.03 -8.58 -20.86
CA GLY A 740 -18.41 -7.19 -20.58
C GLY A 740 -18.17 -6.80 -19.12
N PHE A 741 -18.18 -7.76 -18.18
CA PHE A 741 -17.83 -7.57 -16.78
C PHE A 741 -16.53 -8.33 -16.41
N VAL A 742 -16.48 -9.63 -16.66
CA VAL A 742 -15.34 -10.48 -16.31
C VAL A 742 -14.86 -11.34 -17.48
N GLY A 743 -13.54 -11.32 -17.78
CA GLY A 743 -12.96 -12.18 -18.81
C GLY A 743 -13.01 -13.65 -18.40
N GLU A 744 -12.42 -14.01 -17.24
CA GLU A 744 -12.52 -15.32 -16.62
C GLU A 744 -12.91 -15.22 -15.14
N MET A 745 -13.86 -16.02 -14.68
CA MET A 745 -14.26 -16.17 -13.29
C MET A 745 -14.10 -17.62 -12.83
N GLN A 746 -13.21 -17.86 -11.87
CA GLN A 746 -13.01 -19.16 -11.24
C GLN A 746 -13.51 -19.14 -9.80
N SER A 747 -14.66 -19.70 -9.52
CA SER A 747 -15.36 -19.56 -8.25
C SER A 747 -15.64 -18.07 -7.93
N GLY A 748 -16.15 -17.78 -6.77
CA GLY A 748 -16.37 -16.39 -6.36
C GLY A 748 -17.82 -15.94 -6.60
N HIS A 749 -18.12 -14.76 -6.09
CA HIS A 749 -19.49 -14.26 -6.02
C HIS A 749 -19.58 -12.83 -6.55
N VAL A 750 -20.54 -12.58 -7.42
CA VAL A 750 -20.92 -11.22 -7.85
C VAL A 750 -22.37 -10.97 -7.49
N ASP A 751 -22.63 -9.90 -6.72
CA ASP A 751 -24.00 -9.52 -6.31
C ASP A 751 -24.17 -8.01 -6.37
N ASN A 752 -25.09 -7.54 -7.22
CA ASN A 752 -25.38 -6.12 -7.41
C ASN A 752 -26.77 -5.70 -6.87
N SER A 753 -27.25 -6.34 -5.82
CA SER A 753 -28.60 -6.15 -5.27
C SER A 753 -28.89 -4.72 -4.81
N ALA A 754 -27.92 -3.98 -4.27
CA ALA A 754 -28.12 -2.61 -3.80
C ALA A 754 -28.15 -1.57 -4.94
N ASN A 755 -27.64 -1.93 -6.13
CA ASN A 755 -27.71 -1.07 -7.33
C ASN A 755 -29.02 -1.30 -8.11
N ALA A 756 -29.99 -2.03 -7.54
CA ALA A 756 -31.24 -2.36 -8.18
C ALA A 756 -32.20 -1.16 -8.15
N VAL A 757 -32.62 -0.71 -9.32
CA VAL A 757 -33.68 0.29 -9.49
C VAL A 757 -34.98 -0.45 -9.82
N ASP A 758 -36.02 -0.30 -8.99
CA ASP A 758 -37.42 -0.74 -9.18
C ASP A 758 -37.73 -2.22 -9.45
N SER A 759 -36.77 -3.07 -9.85
CA SER A 759 -37.02 -4.49 -10.21
C SER A 759 -36.27 -5.52 -9.41
N GLY A 760 -35.44 -5.12 -8.45
CA GLY A 760 -34.55 -6.00 -7.69
C GLY A 760 -33.36 -6.54 -8.49
N LYS A 761 -33.08 -5.98 -9.67
CA LYS A 761 -31.96 -6.33 -10.55
C LYS A 761 -30.99 -5.15 -10.62
N GLY A 762 -29.73 -5.36 -10.22
CA GLY A 762 -28.67 -4.35 -10.32
C GLY A 762 -28.02 -4.34 -11.70
N THR A 763 -27.38 -3.23 -12.04
CA THR A 763 -26.61 -3.09 -13.28
C THR A 763 -25.16 -3.44 -13.03
N ALA A 764 -24.61 -4.44 -13.73
CA ALA A 764 -23.19 -4.79 -13.71
C ALA A 764 -22.43 -4.12 -14.87
N VAL A 765 -23.04 -4.06 -16.05
CA VAL A 765 -22.46 -3.45 -17.26
C VAL A 765 -23.44 -2.44 -17.84
N GLU A 766 -22.96 -1.25 -18.16
CA GLU A 766 -23.74 -0.19 -18.76
C GLU A 766 -23.06 0.32 -20.04
N ASN A 767 -23.85 0.69 -21.05
CA ASN A 767 -23.37 1.15 -22.34
C ASN A 767 -22.39 0.16 -23.02
N LEU A 768 -22.66 -1.14 -23.00
CA LEU A 768 -21.89 -2.12 -23.73
C LEU A 768 -22.13 -1.97 -25.24
N LEU A 769 -21.08 -1.97 -26.06
CA LEU A 769 -21.14 -1.91 -27.51
C LEU A 769 -20.70 -3.23 -28.16
N LYS A 770 -19.56 -3.78 -27.71
CA LYS A 770 -18.97 -4.96 -28.34
C LYS A 770 -18.18 -5.80 -27.34
N VAL A 771 -18.31 -7.12 -27.44
CA VAL A 771 -17.42 -8.09 -26.78
C VAL A 771 -16.86 -9.04 -27.84
N GLU A 772 -15.55 -9.15 -27.92
CA GLU A 772 -14.87 -9.99 -28.89
C GLU A 772 -13.81 -10.85 -28.20
N GLY A 773 -13.92 -12.18 -28.28
CA GLY A 773 -12.98 -13.11 -27.69
C GLY A 773 -12.47 -14.11 -28.72
N LEU A 774 -11.28 -14.68 -28.49
CA LEU A 774 -10.76 -15.73 -29.34
C LEU A 774 -11.49 -17.06 -29.11
N ARG A 775 -11.66 -17.47 -27.84
CA ARG A 775 -12.29 -18.77 -27.49
C ARG A 775 -13.66 -18.61 -26.85
N TYR A 776 -13.80 -17.65 -25.93
CA TYR A 776 -15.06 -17.42 -25.22
C TYR A 776 -15.40 -15.95 -25.17
N ALA A 777 -16.63 -15.60 -25.46
CA ALA A 777 -17.13 -14.23 -25.39
C ALA A 777 -18.52 -14.19 -24.75
N GLY A 778 -18.72 -13.26 -23.80
CA GLY A 778 -20.02 -13.08 -23.14
C GLY A 778 -20.27 -11.64 -22.71
N GLY A 779 -21.51 -11.19 -22.77
CA GLY A 779 -21.89 -9.84 -22.36
C GLY A 779 -21.58 -9.53 -20.90
N PHE A 780 -21.63 -10.54 -20.02
CA PHE A 780 -21.16 -10.47 -18.65
C PHE A 780 -19.81 -11.17 -18.48
N GLY A 781 -19.70 -12.45 -18.82
CA GLY A 781 -18.51 -13.26 -18.60
C GLY A 781 -18.10 -14.09 -19.80
N GLY A 782 -16.80 -14.10 -20.14
CA GLY A 782 -16.25 -14.98 -21.19
C GLY A 782 -16.29 -16.43 -20.77
N LEU A 783 -15.53 -16.79 -19.73
CA LEU A 783 -15.52 -18.11 -19.11
C LEU A 783 -15.88 -18.00 -17.62
N VAL A 784 -16.89 -18.73 -17.18
CA VAL A 784 -17.29 -18.80 -15.78
C VAL A 784 -17.29 -20.27 -15.35
N LYS A 785 -16.38 -20.65 -14.46
CA LYS A 785 -16.21 -22.06 -14.07
C LYS A 785 -16.04 -22.24 -12.56
N ALA A 786 -16.49 -23.38 -12.07
CA ALA A 786 -16.22 -23.82 -10.71
C ALA A 786 -14.71 -23.99 -10.48
N GLY A 787 -14.23 -23.63 -9.30
CA GLY A 787 -12.86 -23.87 -8.90
C GLY A 787 -12.57 -25.36 -8.68
N ALA A 788 -11.31 -25.75 -8.73
CA ALA A 788 -10.89 -27.12 -8.49
C ALA A 788 -10.59 -27.36 -6.99
N VAL A 789 -11.23 -28.35 -6.37
CA VAL A 789 -10.95 -28.79 -4.99
C VAL A 789 -9.56 -29.44 -4.87
N ALA A 790 -9.01 -29.96 -5.97
CA ALA A 790 -7.71 -30.64 -6.00
C ALA A 790 -6.49 -29.76 -5.65
N THR A 791 -6.66 -28.46 -5.59
CA THR A 791 -5.63 -27.54 -5.06
C THR A 791 -5.50 -27.60 -3.54
N ILE A 792 -6.39 -28.32 -2.86
CA ILE A 792 -6.27 -28.63 -1.43
C ILE A 792 -5.54 -29.97 -1.32
N GLY A 793 -4.22 -29.96 -1.38
CA GLY A 793 -3.31 -31.08 -1.17
C GLY A 793 -3.88 -32.51 -1.41
N ALA A 794 -3.48 -33.14 -2.48
CA ALA A 794 -4.00 -34.45 -2.95
C ALA A 794 -3.84 -35.63 -1.96
N GLU A 795 -3.22 -35.44 -0.80
CA GLU A 795 -2.94 -36.47 0.20
C GLU A 795 -3.66 -36.29 1.53
N SER A 796 -4.65 -35.35 1.62
CA SER A 796 -5.28 -35.10 2.91
C SER A 796 -6.19 -36.28 3.32
N SER A 797 -5.80 -36.96 4.38
CA SER A 797 -6.59 -38.01 5.08
C SER A 797 -7.96 -37.52 5.63
N ILE A 798 -8.32 -36.23 5.41
CA ILE A 798 -9.52 -35.59 5.93
C ILE A 798 -10.75 -35.96 5.10
N LEU A 799 -10.61 -35.96 3.77
CA LEU A 799 -11.70 -36.39 2.88
C LEU A 799 -12.12 -37.86 3.12
N THR A 800 -11.25 -38.67 3.67
CA THR A 800 -11.54 -40.08 4.01
C THR A 800 -12.20 -40.28 5.37
N LYS A 801 -12.19 -39.26 6.26
CA LYS A 801 -12.69 -39.39 7.64
C LYS A 801 -14.09 -38.83 7.87
N VAL A 802 -14.57 -37.95 7.00
CA VAL A 802 -15.83 -37.20 7.26
C VAL A 802 -16.84 -37.50 6.16
N VAL A 803 -17.79 -38.32 6.48
CA VAL A 803 -18.87 -38.78 5.57
C VAL A 803 -20.19 -38.16 6.01
N ASP A 804 -20.38 -36.85 5.67
CA ASP A 804 -21.67 -36.20 5.80
C ASP A 804 -22.08 -35.53 4.49
N LEU A 805 -23.22 -35.95 3.94
CA LEU A 805 -23.76 -35.45 2.68
C LEU A 805 -23.99 -33.92 2.72
N THR A 806 -24.44 -33.39 3.87
CA THR A 806 -24.69 -31.96 4.03
C THR A 806 -23.37 -31.15 3.95
N GLY A 807 -22.31 -31.69 4.54
CA GLY A 807 -20.96 -31.12 4.43
C GLY A 807 -20.41 -31.18 3.02
N LEU A 808 -20.63 -32.29 2.29
CA LEU A 808 -20.21 -32.41 0.89
C LEU A 808 -20.93 -31.40 0.00
N LEU A 809 -22.23 -31.18 0.18
CA LEU A 809 -23.01 -30.18 -0.55
C LEU A 809 -22.51 -28.76 -0.24
N SER A 810 -22.19 -28.48 1.02
CA SER A 810 -21.62 -27.19 1.44
C SER A 810 -20.25 -26.96 0.80
N LEU A 811 -19.42 -27.99 0.71
CA LEU A 811 -18.12 -27.95 0.07
C LEU A 811 -18.24 -27.64 -1.44
N VAL A 812 -19.16 -28.32 -2.13
CA VAL A 812 -19.41 -28.05 -3.56
C VAL A 812 -19.87 -26.62 -3.78
N ASN A 813 -20.78 -26.11 -2.95
CA ASN A 813 -21.29 -24.75 -3.04
C ASN A 813 -20.21 -23.69 -2.80
N ALA A 814 -19.15 -23.99 -2.03
CA ALA A 814 -18.04 -23.07 -1.83
C ALA A 814 -17.21 -22.82 -3.11
N PHE A 815 -17.24 -23.73 -4.07
CA PHE A 815 -16.50 -23.63 -5.34
C PHE A 815 -17.34 -23.20 -6.53
N VAL A 816 -18.64 -23.18 -6.39
CA VAL A 816 -19.55 -22.77 -7.46
C VAL A 816 -19.52 -21.25 -7.62
N PRO A 817 -19.27 -20.74 -8.83
CA PRO A 817 -19.41 -19.31 -9.07
C PRO A 817 -20.89 -18.91 -8.99
N VAL A 818 -21.16 -17.81 -8.25
CA VAL A 818 -22.51 -17.29 -8.06
C VAL A 818 -22.60 -15.87 -8.66
N ILE A 819 -23.56 -15.67 -9.54
CA ILE A 819 -23.87 -14.38 -10.14
C ILE A 819 -25.34 -14.07 -9.82
N SER A 820 -25.56 -12.97 -9.09
CA SER A 820 -26.90 -12.54 -8.72
C SER A 820 -27.09 -11.04 -8.95
N ASN A 821 -28.32 -10.68 -9.32
CA ASN A 821 -28.73 -9.29 -9.50
C ASN A 821 -27.83 -8.51 -10.46
N ALA A 822 -27.33 -9.14 -11.52
CA ALA A 822 -26.38 -8.56 -12.45
C ALA A 822 -26.98 -8.41 -13.85
N SER A 823 -27.23 -7.17 -14.28
CA SER A 823 -27.76 -6.88 -15.61
C SER A 823 -26.70 -6.31 -16.55
N VAL A 824 -26.77 -6.70 -17.82
CA VAL A 824 -25.95 -6.18 -18.90
C VAL A 824 -26.81 -5.28 -19.77
N ASN A 825 -26.47 -4.00 -19.81
CA ASN A 825 -27.16 -2.97 -20.59
C ASN A 825 -26.24 -2.45 -21.72
N SER A 826 -26.78 -2.32 -22.89
CA SER A 826 -26.08 -1.82 -24.07
C SER A 826 -26.23 -0.33 -24.28
N VAL A 827 -25.48 0.21 -25.23
CA VAL A 827 -25.81 1.47 -25.90
C VAL A 827 -27.19 1.41 -26.60
N GLU A 828 -27.74 2.54 -27.02
CA GLU A 828 -29.07 2.62 -27.62
C GLU A 828 -29.24 1.67 -28.83
N LYS A 829 -28.18 1.50 -29.63
CA LYS A 829 -28.13 0.63 -30.81
C LYS A 829 -28.01 -0.87 -30.50
N GLY A 830 -27.82 -1.23 -29.25
CA GLY A 830 -27.57 -2.60 -28.84
C GLY A 830 -26.07 -2.97 -28.88
N PHE A 831 -25.72 -4.21 -28.47
CA PHE A 831 -24.35 -4.70 -28.47
C PHE A 831 -24.21 -6.06 -29.19
N THR A 832 -22.99 -6.35 -29.57
CA THR A 832 -22.62 -7.63 -30.21
C THR A 832 -21.63 -8.42 -29.40
N VAL A 833 -21.74 -9.76 -29.48
CA VAL A 833 -20.81 -10.70 -28.87
C VAL A 833 -20.27 -11.65 -29.97
N THR A 834 -18.95 -11.66 -30.15
CA THR A 834 -18.32 -12.41 -31.24
C THR A 834 -17.14 -13.23 -30.73
N VAL A 835 -17.01 -14.46 -31.26
CA VAL A 835 -15.80 -15.28 -31.10
C VAL A 835 -15.07 -15.34 -32.43
N THR A 836 -13.77 -15.01 -32.43
CA THR A 836 -12.91 -14.91 -33.61
C THR A 836 -11.96 -16.09 -33.68
N VAL A 837 -12.46 -17.32 -33.74
CA VAL A 837 -11.61 -18.53 -33.86
C VAL A 837 -10.81 -18.50 -35.17
N THR A 838 -9.49 -18.49 -35.09
CA THR A 838 -8.62 -18.66 -36.25
C THR A 838 -8.22 -20.12 -36.38
N GLY A 839 -8.05 -20.64 -37.61
CA GLY A 839 -7.91 -22.07 -37.98
C GLY A 839 -6.79 -22.88 -37.32
N THR A 840 -5.97 -22.31 -36.42
CA THR A 840 -4.98 -23.04 -35.62
C THR A 840 -5.59 -23.79 -34.43
N LEU A 841 -6.78 -23.38 -33.97
CA LEU A 841 -7.51 -24.07 -32.89
C LEU A 841 -8.18 -25.39 -33.33
N GLU A 842 -8.22 -25.66 -34.64
CA GLU A 842 -8.81 -26.88 -35.19
C GLU A 842 -7.95 -28.14 -34.96
N LYS A 843 -6.64 -28.02 -34.77
CA LYS A 843 -5.71 -29.15 -34.73
C LYS A 843 -5.48 -29.75 -33.34
N ASP A 844 -5.67 -29.01 -32.27
CA ASP A 844 -5.53 -29.47 -30.88
C ASP A 844 -6.85 -29.96 -30.25
N SER A 845 -7.63 -30.68 -31.05
CA SER A 845 -9.03 -31.07 -30.75
C SER A 845 -9.22 -32.05 -29.60
N THR A 846 -8.17 -32.45 -28.88
CA THR A 846 -8.31 -33.44 -27.80
C THR A 846 -8.54 -32.87 -26.41
N ASN A 847 -8.16 -31.59 -26.17
CA ASN A 847 -8.26 -31.00 -24.83
C ASN A 847 -9.21 -29.79 -24.69
N ASP A 848 -9.74 -29.20 -25.76
CA ASP A 848 -10.59 -28.00 -25.69
C ASP A 848 -11.83 -28.09 -26.61
N ALA A 849 -12.59 -29.18 -26.43
CA ALA A 849 -13.85 -29.45 -27.18
C ALA A 849 -14.88 -28.29 -27.04
N ASP A 850 -14.62 -27.28 -26.21
CA ASP A 850 -15.53 -26.21 -25.79
C ASP A 850 -15.19 -24.84 -26.38
N ALA A 851 -14.03 -24.68 -27.00
CA ALA A 851 -13.63 -23.42 -27.62
C ALA A 851 -14.61 -22.96 -28.72
N GLY A 852 -14.79 -21.67 -28.82
CA GLY A 852 -15.69 -21.05 -29.81
C GLY A 852 -17.11 -20.81 -29.34
N SER A 853 -17.31 -20.55 -28.05
CA SER A 853 -18.64 -20.31 -27.47
C SER A 853 -18.91 -18.82 -27.23
N ALA A 854 -20.02 -18.31 -27.76
CA ALA A 854 -20.49 -16.94 -27.56
C ALA A 854 -21.87 -16.91 -26.89
N GLY A 855 -22.04 -16.06 -25.88
CA GLY A 855 -23.33 -15.89 -25.21
C GLY A 855 -23.67 -14.44 -24.89
N GLY A 856 -24.92 -14.07 -24.99
CA GLY A 856 -25.34 -12.71 -24.63
C GLY A 856 -25.01 -12.33 -23.18
N PHE A 857 -24.98 -13.31 -22.26
CA PHE A 857 -24.57 -13.13 -20.87
C PHE A 857 -23.24 -13.85 -20.57
N ILE A 858 -23.17 -15.17 -20.78
CA ILE A 858 -21.95 -15.96 -20.55
C ILE A 858 -21.58 -16.73 -21.82
N GLY A 859 -20.29 -16.63 -22.23
CA GLY A 859 -19.75 -17.40 -23.33
C GLY A 859 -19.74 -18.90 -23.04
N CYS A 860 -19.05 -19.32 -21.98
CA CYS A 860 -19.03 -20.69 -21.47
C CYS A 860 -19.20 -20.71 -19.96
N GLY A 861 -20.16 -21.47 -19.46
CA GLY A 861 -20.47 -21.66 -18.04
C GLY A 861 -20.32 -23.11 -17.60
N THR A 862 -19.52 -23.37 -16.54
CA THR A 862 -19.38 -24.70 -15.96
C THR A 862 -19.69 -24.67 -14.47
N GLY A 863 -20.76 -25.34 -14.04
CA GLY A 863 -21.21 -25.38 -12.65
C GLY A 863 -21.54 -24.00 -12.08
N VAL A 864 -22.13 -23.10 -12.87
CA VAL A 864 -22.45 -21.72 -12.48
C VAL A 864 -23.88 -21.62 -11.95
N GLN A 865 -24.06 -20.80 -10.92
CA GLN A 865 -25.38 -20.37 -10.43
C GLN A 865 -25.63 -18.92 -10.84
N ILE A 866 -26.75 -18.69 -11.55
CA ILE A 866 -27.16 -17.35 -11.99
C ILE A 866 -28.59 -17.10 -11.51
N SER A 867 -28.82 -15.98 -10.87
CA SER A 867 -30.14 -15.57 -10.41
C SER A 867 -30.41 -14.10 -10.68
N ASN A 868 -31.64 -13.77 -11.02
CA ASN A 868 -32.14 -12.40 -11.16
C ASN A 868 -31.21 -11.49 -12.00
N SER A 869 -30.75 -11.99 -13.16
CA SER A 869 -29.79 -11.31 -14.04
C SER A 869 -30.29 -11.29 -15.48
N ASP A 870 -30.12 -10.15 -16.16
CA ASP A 870 -30.70 -9.91 -17.49
C ASP A 870 -29.68 -9.45 -18.52
N VAL A 871 -30.03 -9.64 -19.78
CA VAL A 871 -29.34 -9.06 -20.95
C VAL A 871 -30.31 -8.16 -21.69
N ASN A 872 -29.98 -6.89 -21.82
CA ASN A 872 -30.85 -5.91 -22.43
C ASN A 872 -30.29 -5.41 -23.76
N LYS A 873 -31.13 -5.45 -24.81
CA LYS A 873 -30.82 -4.93 -26.15
C LYS A 873 -29.62 -5.64 -26.83
N LEU A 874 -29.61 -6.98 -26.86
CA LEU A 874 -28.85 -7.68 -27.87
C LEU A 874 -29.37 -7.27 -29.25
N GLN A 875 -28.51 -6.75 -30.13
CA GLN A 875 -28.89 -6.28 -31.43
C GLN A 875 -28.18 -7.00 -32.56
N HIS A 876 -28.95 -7.34 -33.58
CA HIS A 876 -28.52 -7.79 -34.86
C HIS A 876 -28.06 -6.60 -35.71
N THR A 877 -26.80 -6.58 -36.13
CA THR A 877 -26.25 -5.52 -37.00
C THR A 877 -26.05 -6.05 -38.39
N GLY A 878 -27.01 -5.88 -39.26
CA GLY A 878 -26.86 -6.13 -40.70
C GLY A 878 -27.88 -7.11 -41.28
N VAL A 879 -28.13 -6.97 -42.54
CA VAL A 879 -29.14 -7.70 -43.27
C VAL A 879 -28.43 -8.56 -44.36
N SER A 880 -27.55 -9.42 -43.98
CA SER A 880 -27.04 -10.41 -44.92
C SER A 880 -27.42 -11.82 -44.46
N GLU A 881 -28.00 -12.55 -45.35
CA GLU A 881 -28.26 -13.97 -45.08
C GLU A 881 -26.97 -14.70 -44.69
N PRO A 882 -27.03 -15.67 -43.77
CA PRO A 882 -25.86 -16.43 -43.36
C PRO A 882 -25.25 -17.12 -44.56
N LYS A 883 -24.00 -16.80 -44.85
CA LYS A 883 -23.26 -17.52 -45.90
C LYS A 883 -22.81 -18.87 -45.35
N ASN A 884 -23.32 -19.93 -45.94
CA ASN A 884 -22.77 -21.26 -45.81
C ASN A 884 -21.37 -21.29 -46.43
N LEU A 885 -20.34 -21.29 -45.58
CA LEU A 885 -18.97 -21.52 -46.01
C LEU A 885 -18.72 -23.03 -45.99
N GLN A 886 -18.32 -23.60 -47.11
CA GLN A 886 -17.88 -24.99 -47.20
C GLN A 886 -16.39 -25.02 -46.81
N GLN A 887 -16.04 -25.89 -45.90
CA GLN A 887 -14.66 -26.24 -45.62
C GLN A 887 -14.12 -27.19 -46.72
N GLU A 888 -12.78 -27.30 -46.83
CA GLU A 888 -12.11 -28.20 -47.80
C GLU A 888 -12.47 -29.70 -47.60
N ASP A 889 -13.00 -30.06 -46.41
CA ASP A 889 -13.47 -31.41 -46.08
C ASP A 889 -14.94 -31.63 -46.47
N GLY A 890 -15.60 -30.67 -47.09
CA GLY A 890 -17.01 -30.77 -47.51
C GLY A 890 -18.03 -30.46 -46.41
N SER A 891 -17.61 -30.18 -45.17
CA SER A 891 -18.49 -29.72 -44.12
C SER A 891 -18.82 -28.22 -44.33
N SER A 892 -20.03 -27.82 -44.02
CA SER A 892 -20.47 -26.44 -44.06
C SER A 892 -20.56 -25.86 -42.64
N TYR A 893 -19.95 -24.70 -42.41
CA TYR A 893 -20.13 -23.98 -41.16
C TYR A 893 -20.63 -22.55 -41.46
N TYR A 894 -21.30 -21.96 -40.51
CA TYR A 894 -21.71 -20.57 -40.60
C TYR A 894 -20.47 -19.72 -40.30
N GLY A 895 -19.96 -19.02 -41.28
CA GLY A 895 -18.77 -18.14 -41.10
C GLY A 895 -19.07 -16.96 -40.20
N ASN A 896 -18.01 -16.36 -39.70
CA ASN A 896 -18.04 -15.11 -38.92
C ASN A 896 -18.63 -13.95 -39.73
N ASP A 897 -19.95 -13.91 -39.89
CA ASP A 897 -20.60 -12.79 -40.50
C ASP A 897 -21.05 -11.83 -39.41
N SER A 898 -20.66 -10.57 -39.49
CA SER A 898 -21.02 -9.47 -38.59
C SER A 898 -22.56 -9.19 -38.54
N ALA A 899 -23.32 -10.08 -39.13
CA ALA A 899 -24.78 -9.98 -39.23
C ALA A 899 -25.52 -10.40 -37.95
N TYR A 900 -24.87 -11.11 -37.03
CA TYR A 900 -25.55 -11.64 -35.84
C TYR A 900 -25.15 -10.89 -34.57
N ALA A 901 -26.11 -10.70 -33.67
CA ALA A 901 -25.84 -10.10 -32.35
C ALA A 901 -24.92 -10.99 -31.47
N VAL A 902 -25.06 -12.32 -31.60
CA VAL A 902 -24.20 -13.29 -30.97
C VAL A 902 -23.65 -14.22 -32.04
N ASN A 903 -22.33 -14.23 -32.19
CA ASN A 903 -21.63 -15.00 -33.20
C ASN A 903 -20.59 -15.91 -32.54
N GLY A 904 -20.92 -17.20 -32.42
CA GLY A 904 -20.06 -18.25 -31.88
C GLY A 904 -19.56 -19.20 -32.96
N TYR A 905 -18.35 -19.71 -32.86
CA TYR A 905 -17.83 -20.71 -33.81
C TYR A 905 -18.50 -22.08 -33.65
N ARG A 906 -18.63 -22.59 -32.42
CA ARG A 906 -19.30 -23.85 -32.10
C ARG A 906 -20.65 -23.69 -31.42
N TYR A 907 -20.74 -22.75 -30.47
CA TYR A 907 -21.95 -22.52 -29.68
C TYR A 907 -22.28 -21.05 -29.65
N ALA A 908 -23.50 -20.70 -29.94
CA ALA A 908 -24.04 -19.35 -29.81
C ALA A 908 -25.38 -19.39 -29.08
N GLY A 909 -25.54 -18.54 -28.09
CA GLY A 909 -26.77 -18.44 -27.31
C GLY A 909 -27.10 -17.02 -26.91
N GLY A 910 -28.38 -16.61 -27.02
CA GLY A 910 -28.83 -15.28 -26.61
C GLY A 910 -28.53 -14.97 -25.15
N TYR A 911 -28.39 -15.98 -24.28
CA TYR A 911 -28.01 -15.82 -22.87
C TYR A 911 -26.71 -16.55 -22.54
N ILE A 912 -26.61 -17.87 -22.74
CA ILE A 912 -25.41 -18.68 -22.53
C ILE A 912 -25.06 -19.38 -23.82
N GLY A 913 -23.81 -19.25 -24.29
CA GLY A 913 -23.28 -19.96 -25.43
C GLY A 913 -23.20 -21.46 -25.16
N LYS A 914 -22.49 -21.87 -24.12
CA LYS A 914 -22.40 -23.24 -23.64
C LYS A 914 -22.56 -23.31 -22.13
N ALA A 915 -23.37 -24.25 -21.64
CA ALA A 915 -23.47 -24.59 -20.22
C ALA A 915 -23.13 -26.06 -20.00
N ALA A 916 -22.26 -26.35 -19.06
CA ALA A 916 -21.91 -27.71 -18.68
C ALA A 916 -22.02 -27.89 -17.15
N MET A 917 -22.28 -29.10 -16.73
CA MET A 917 -22.17 -29.46 -15.32
C MET A 917 -20.73 -29.41 -14.86
N GLY A 918 -20.50 -28.92 -13.65
CA GLY A 918 -19.19 -29.03 -13.01
C GLY A 918 -18.80 -30.53 -12.86
N SER A 919 -17.53 -30.84 -13.06
CA SER A 919 -17.04 -32.18 -12.93
C SER A 919 -16.92 -32.59 -11.46
N THR A 920 -17.66 -33.58 -11.01
CA THR A 920 -17.50 -34.17 -9.66
C THR A 920 -16.15 -34.85 -9.48
N ALA A 921 -15.46 -35.20 -10.57
CA ALA A 921 -14.10 -35.74 -10.55
C ALA A 921 -13.05 -34.69 -10.12
N ALA A 922 -13.38 -33.37 -10.20
CA ALA A 922 -12.55 -32.31 -9.65
C ALA A 922 -12.63 -32.23 -8.11
N ILE A 923 -13.57 -32.93 -7.49
CA ILE A 923 -13.72 -33.02 -6.03
C ILE A 923 -12.92 -34.21 -5.49
N GLY A 924 -11.61 -34.14 -5.42
CA GLY A 924 -10.76 -35.19 -4.84
C GLY A 924 -10.74 -36.48 -5.68
N GLY A 925 -9.60 -37.17 -5.71
CA GLY A 925 -9.43 -38.42 -6.49
C GLY A 925 -10.53 -39.45 -6.20
N ALA A 926 -10.75 -40.34 -7.12
CA ALA A 926 -11.84 -41.33 -7.18
C ALA A 926 -12.14 -42.13 -5.89
N SER A 927 -11.22 -42.18 -4.94
CA SER A 927 -11.37 -42.91 -3.66
C SER A 927 -12.36 -42.28 -2.67
N VAL A 928 -12.71 -40.99 -2.81
CA VAL A 928 -13.71 -40.33 -1.93
C VAL A 928 -15.12 -40.68 -2.35
N LEU A 929 -15.34 -40.82 -3.66
CA LEU A 929 -16.62 -41.20 -4.23
C LEU A 929 -17.01 -42.66 -3.90
N ASP A 930 -16.05 -43.57 -3.82
CA ASP A 930 -16.31 -44.99 -3.58
C ASP A 930 -16.81 -45.30 -2.16
N HIS A 931 -16.55 -44.38 -1.19
CA HIS A 931 -16.93 -44.61 0.23
C HIS A 931 -18.17 -43.87 0.71
N VAL A 932 -18.67 -42.84 -0.04
CA VAL A 932 -19.66 -41.88 0.44
C VAL A 932 -21.02 -41.99 -0.23
N LEU A 933 -21.14 -42.69 -1.37
CA LEU A 933 -22.34 -42.56 -2.19
C LEU A 933 -23.27 -43.77 -2.12
N SER A 934 -24.32 -43.61 -1.29
CA SER A 934 -25.59 -44.25 -1.63
C SER A 934 -26.17 -43.60 -2.90
N THR A 935 -26.91 -44.33 -3.71
CA THR A 935 -27.47 -43.88 -4.99
C THR A 935 -28.28 -42.55 -4.89
N THR A 936 -28.88 -42.26 -3.76
CA THR A 936 -29.59 -41.02 -3.45
C THR A 936 -28.69 -39.82 -3.18
N GLY A 937 -27.53 -40.05 -2.58
CA GLY A 937 -26.54 -39.00 -2.35
C GLY A 937 -25.86 -38.53 -3.64
N LEU A 938 -25.59 -39.46 -4.59
CA LEU A 938 -25.04 -39.13 -5.89
C LEU A 938 -25.96 -38.23 -6.70
N LEU A 939 -27.27 -38.53 -6.71
CA LEU A 939 -28.26 -37.70 -7.43
C LEU A 939 -28.33 -36.26 -6.86
N SER A 940 -28.27 -36.12 -5.55
CA SER A 940 -28.30 -34.81 -4.91
C SER A 940 -27.04 -33.97 -5.17
N ALA A 941 -25.86 -34.58 -5.12
CA ALA A 941 -24.60 -33.93 -5.47
C ALA A 941 -24.56 -33.51 -6.96
N LEU A 942 -25.07 -34.36 -7.86
CA LEU A 942 -25.18 -34.06 -9.28
C LEU A 942 -26.16 -32.92 -9.60
N THR A 943 -27.22 -32.75 -8.81
CA THR A 943 -28.20 -31.65 -8.98
C THR A 943 -27.64 -30.30 -8.52
N VAL A 944 -26.76 -30.28 -7.54
CA VAL A 944 -26.10 -29.05 -7.08
C VAL A 944 -25.03 -28.56 -8.05
N VAL A 945 -24.35 -29.47 -8.72
CA VAL A 945 -23.31 -29.15 -9.72
C VAL A 945 -23.90 -28.87 -11.11
N ALA A 946 -25.15 -29.18 -11.32
CA ALA A 946 -25.87 -28.87 -12.57
C ALA A 946 -26.26 -27.38 -12.58
N SER A 947 -25.92 -26.67 -13.65
CA SER A 947 -26.50 -25.37 -13.94
C SER A 947 -28.04 -25.48 -13.92
N ASP A 948 -28.70 -24.52 -13.27
CA ASP A 948 -30.18 -24.57 -13.13
C ASP A 948 -30.82 -24.61 -14.52
N ARG A 949 -31.46 -25.73 -14.85
CA ARG A 949 -32.13 -25.97 -16.14
C ARG A 949 -33.33 -25.04 -16.39
N LYS A 950 -33.76 -24.25 -15.40
CA LYS A 950 -34.93 -23.37 -15.58
C LYS A 950 -34.64 -22.16 -16.45
N SER A 951 -33.36 -21.79 -16.64
CA SER A 951 -33.00 -20.66 -17.49
C SER A 951 -32.91 -20.99 -18.99
N THR A 952 -32.96 -22.24 -19.40
CA THR A 952 -32.82 -22.65 -20.80
C THR A 952 -34.12 -22.83 -21.56
N ARG A 953 -35.28 -22.44 -21.01
CA ARG A 953 -36.56 -22.40 -21.72
C ARG A 953 -37.01 -20.96 -21.95
N LEU A 954 -36.49 -20.33 -22.98
CA LEU A 954 -37.14 -19.31 -23.75
C LEU A 954 -36.94 -19.58 -25.24
#